data_12b6d02e90653517c60e46042a1692fe
#
_entry.id   12b6d02e90653517c60e46042a1692fe
#
_cell.length_a   1.000
_cell.length_b   1.000
_cell.length_c   1.000
_cell.angle_alpha   90.00
_cell.angle_beta   90.00
_cell.angle_gamma   90.00
#
_symmetry.space_group_name_H-M   'P 1'
#
loop_
_entity.id
_entity.type
_entity.pdbx_description
1 polymer ?
#
loop_
_entity_poly.entity_id
_entity_poly.type
_entity_poly.pdbx_seq_one_letter_code
_entity_poly.pdbx_strand_id
1 'polypeptide(L)'
;MQASDKAQNVVGKIETPFNPYVYVMPTIGTGGHGHTFPGVCAPFGMMQLSPDTRHDGWDGCGGYHYSDSVIYGFSHTHLSGTGVPDYADLLIVPQSGKKAKLLPKYQDAKNGYGSTFSHNKEKARAGYYEVYLEDEQINVRLTTSERSGIHEYTFANVKGKKYILLDLDYRDKVLDAGFEVIDNTTISGKRVSEAWANEQHFYFHLETSIPFSSSKTVKIAGTHKLLLEFPKDTKVLYVKVGMSHVDQKGAAHNLQMEIPGFDFMQVYSKNIEKWNNELSKIKIESLNFEDAIIFYTSLYHCMVAPNLMSDLDGRYRGRDQKIHQLVKDNQYTVFSLWDTYRGNHPLFTLIQQERTTEFIRTFLRQFDEGGDLPVWELAACETECMIGYHSVSVISDAYMKGLDGKTKVAGMSYDAKKALNDMNFTANINELGKQTYANNGYLSSSDEPESVSKTLEYAYDDFCIAEMAAAVGNDEMAKTYRKRSFSFVNLFDPNTKFMRARRGAQWYGPFDPSEVNFNYTEANSWQYSLYAPHEIEVLTNLLGGRDSLEAWLDRLFTTEMKLSGREQADITGLIGQYAHGNEPSHHMAYLYNFTNAPYKTQYYIDRILKEMYHAKPDGLSGNEDCGQMSAWYVLSSLGLYPIAPGNTMYQIGRPLFSKATINVDNQSNTKIDIICNNQGAANCYVASVKWNGKLIPDFQIDHKTLMLGGKLEFEMTDKKPAKSNYPQMNTVDLPSEVVPAPFIKTEQRIFDQELYLEMGHVVLSPTDNYELKYRLNNGPWNSYTQPIKIKETTTVDLQLLRKNAAGISAESAIVSSQFIRKNPNVSLVLDTKYSNQYAASGENALIDGLFGGNEFRTGDWQGYYG
;
A
#
# COMPACT_ATOMS: atom_id res chain seq x y z
N MET A 1 -17.69 -12.21 29.23
CA MET A 1 -18.39 -13.49 28.97
C MET A 1 -19.88 -13.40 29.30
N GLN A 2 -20.63 -12.54 28.63
CA GLN A 2 -22.13 -12.51 28.74
C GLN A 2 -22.78 -11.79 27.52
N ALA A 3 -22.03 -11.59 26.47
CA ALA A 3 -22.56 -11.08 25.19
C ALA A 3 -22.71 -12.16 24.10
N SER A 4 -22.24 -13.39 24.34
CA SER A 4 -22.22 -14.46 23.32
C SER A 4 -23.49 -15.31 23.24
N ASP A 5 -24.42 -15.22 24.21
CA ASP A 5 -25.57 -16.13 24.28
C ASP A 5 -26.91 -15.55 23.77
N LYS A 6 -26.89 -14.36 23.14
CA LYS A 6 -28.09 -13.78 22.48
C LYS A 6 -27.94 -13.50 20.98
N ALA A 7 -26.90 -14.00 20.35
CA ALA A 7 -26.66 -13.81 18.90
C ALA A 7 -27.16 -14.99 18.05
N GLN A 8 -28.06 -15.82 18.55
CA GLN A 8 -28.71 -16.83 17.72
C GLN A 8 -30.10 -16.35 17.27
N ASN A 9 -30.22 -16.19 15.95
CA ASN A 9 -31.46 -15.96 15.22
C ASN A 9 -32.08 -14.53 15.26
N VAL A 10 -31.35 -13.52 14.81
CA VAL A 10 -32.01 -12.35 14.22
C VAL A 10 -31.50 -12.21 12.79
N VAL A 11 -32.22 -12.76 11.83
CA VAL A 11 -32.18 -12.32 10.43
C VAL A 11 -32.79 -10.91 10.44
N GLY A 12 -31.99 -9.91 10.83
CA GLY A 12 -32.42 -8.53 10.93
C GLY A 12 -32.33 -7.88 9.55
N LYS A 13 -33.50 -7.58 8.97
CA LYS A 13 -33.56 -6.48 7.99
C LYS A 13 -32.87 -5.27 8.62
N ILE A 14 -31.92 -4.68 7.90
CA ILE A 14 -31.26 -3.43 8.28
C ILE A 14 -32.35 -2.39 8.60
N GLU A 15 -32.38 -1.93 9.86
CA GLU A 15 -33.36 -0.96 10.32
C GLU A 15 -33.23 0.39 9.58
N THR A 16 -34.35 1.04 9.35
CA THR A 16 -34.38 2.44 8.89
C THR A 16 -34.58 3.38 10.09
N PRO A 17 -33.74 4.45 10.25
CA PRO A 17 -32.68 4.88 9.33
C PRO A 17 -31.44 3.96 9.35
N PHE A 18 -30.82 3.74 8.19
CA PHE A 18 -29.62 2.96 8.04
C PHE A 18 -28.41 3.72 8.63
N ASN A 19 -27.76 3.16 9.66
CA ASN A 19 -26.65 3.79 10.37
C ASN A 19 -25.42 2.86 10.36
N PRO A 20 -24.63 2.82 9.27
CA PRO A 20 -23.54 1.86 9.13
C PRO A 20 -22.40 2.04 10.14
N TYR A 21 -22.24 3.22 10.74
CA TYR A 21 -21.18 3.48 11.73
C TYR A 21 -21.26 2.54 12.95
N VAL A 22 -22.43 1.97 13.25
CA VAL A 22 -22.60 1.04 14.40
C VAL A 22 -21.89 -0.29 14.19
N TYR A 23 -21.56 -0.65 12.95
CA TYR A 23 -20.82 -1.85 12.60
C TYR A 23 -19.31 -1.65 12.63
N VAL A 24 -18.83 -0.40 12.64
CA VAL A 24 -17.38 -0.12 12.64
C VAL A 24 -16.75 -0.50 13.96
N MET A 25 -15.73 -1.35 13.90
CA MET A 25 -14.94 -1.85 15.00
C MET A 25 -13.46 -1.48 14.81
N PRO A 26 -13.03 -0.26 15.17
CA PRO A 26 -11.67 0.23 14.91
C PRO A 26 -10.56 -0.59 15.54
N THR A 27 -10.88 -1.54 16.42
CA THR A 27 -9.90 -2.47 16.99
C THR A 27 -9.50 -3.59 16.04
N ILE A 28 -10.19 -3.81 14.91
CA ILE A 28 -9.71 -4.76 13.88
C ILE A 28 -8.40 -4.24 13.31
N GLY A 29 -7.37 -5.09 13.26
CA GLY A 29 -6.03 -4.74 12.79
C GLY A 29 -5.12 -4.11 13.86
N THR A 30 -5.60 -3.89 15.08
CA THR A 30 -4.76 -3.37 16.19
C THR A 30 -3.97 -4.46 16.91
N GLY A 31 -4.16 -5.72 16.57
CA GLY A 31 -3.39 -6.87 17.04
C GLY A 31 -2.76 -7.62 15.86
N GLY A 32 -1.90 -8.59 16.15
CA GLY A 32 -1.10 -9.23 15.10
C GLY A 32 -0.19 -8.20 14.39
N HIS A 33 -0.22 -8.20 13.08
CA HIS A 33 0.60 -7.30 12.24
C HIS A 33 -0.25 -6.31 11.42
N GLY A 34 -1.47 -5.98 11.87
CA GLY A 34 -2.34 -5.07 11.11
C GLY A 34 -1.96 -3.59 11.20
N HIS A 35 -1.27 -3.18 12.26
CA HIS A 35 -0.72 -1.84 12.53
C HIS A 35 -1.74 -0.69 12.48
N THR A 36 -3.04 -0.98 12.65
CA THR A 36 -4.08 0.06 12.76
C THR A 36 -4.15 0.63 14.18
N PHE A 37 -4.85 1.73 14.37
CA PHE A 37 -5.08 2.34 15.68
C PHE A 37 -6.58 2.39 16.03
N PRO A 38 -6.97 2.26 17.31
CA PRO A 38 -8.37 2.21 17.71
C PRO A 38 -8.97 3.59 17.98
N GLY A 39 -8.19 4.67 17.85
CA GLY A 39 -8.58 6.02 18.20
C GLY A 39 -9.58 6.64 17.23
N VAL A 40 -9.68 7.93 17.24
CA VAL A 40 -10.70 8.67 16.53
C VAL A 40 -10.11 9.57 15.44
N CYS A 41 -10.77 9.58 14.28
CA CYS A 41 -10.53 10.53 13.19
C CYS A 41 -11.85 10.90 12.52
N ALA A 42 -11.86 11.93 11.71
CA ALA A 42 -12.90 12.15 10.71
C ALA A 42 -12.50 11.46 9.40
N PRO A 43 -13.43 11.18 8.46
CA PRO A 43 -13.05 10.66 7.15
C PRO A 43 -12.01 11.56 6.48
N PHE A 44 -10.86 10.97 6.10
CA PHE A 44 -9.72 11.68 5.49
C PHE A 44 -9.20 12.88 6.33
N GLY A 45 -9.46 12.89 7.64
CA GLY A 45 -9.14 14.02 8.51
C GLY A 45 -7.63 14.21 8.73
N MET A 46 -7.24 15.43 9.06
CA MET A 46 -5.86 15.79 9.45
C MET A 46 -5.48 15.20 10.81
N MET A 47 -6.45 15.05 11.73
CA MET A 47 -6.21 14.59 13.09
C MET A 47 -6.59 13.11 13.27
N GLN A 48 -5.66 12.32 13.82
CA GLN A 48 -5.85 10.96 14.29
C GLN A 48 -5.53 10.92 15.80
N LEU A 49 -6.55 11.08 16.64
CA LEU A 49 -6.41 11.15 18.08
C LEU A 49 -6.60 9.76 18.70
N SER A 50 -5.53 9.14 19.20
CA SER A 50 -5.52 7.75 19.64
C SER A 50 -4.73 7.55 20.92
N PRO A 51 -5.02 6.49 21.72
CA PRO A 51 -4.15 6.07 22.80
C PRO A 51 -2.85 5.49 22.24
N ASP A 52 -1.76 5.69 22.97
CA ASP A 52 -0.43 5.13 22.71
C ASP A 52 -0.07 4.11 23.77
N THR A 53 0.21 2.87 23.34
CA THR A 53 0.62 1.75 24.20
C THR A 53 2.03 1.30 23.92
N ARG A 54 2.58 1.60 22.73
CA ARG A 54 3.91 1.23 22.30
C ARG A 54 4.63 2.41 21.63
N HIS A 55 5.94 2.54 21.90
CA HIS A 55 6.76 3.60 21.32
C HIS A 55 7.78 3.07 20.31
N ASP A 56 8.01 1.76 20.27
CA ASP A 56 9.00 1.09 19.42
C ASP A 56 8.53 -0.31 18.96
N GLY A 57 9.35 -0.93 18.11
CA GLY A 57 9.13 -2.26 17.57
C GLY A 57 8.18 -2.28 16.38
N TRP A 58 8.28 -3.37 15.60
CA TRP A 58 7.48 -3.58 14.38
C TRP A 58 5.96 -3.40 14.63
N ASP A 59 5.42 -4.13 15.60
CA ASP A 59 3.99 -4.04 15.92
C ASP A 59 3.58 -2.75 16.66
N GLY A 60 4.52 -1.83 16.88
CA GLY A 60 4.29 -0.52 17.48
C GLY A 60 4.04 0.61 16.49
N CYS A 61 4.09 0.34 15.17
CA CYS A 61 4.00 1.38 14.13
C CYS A 61 2.74 2.23 14.26
N GLY A 62 1.55 1.65 14.48
CA GLY A 62 0.31 2.38 14.70
C GLY A 62 0.18 3.08 16.07
N GLY A 63 1.20 3.01 16.95
CA GLY A 63 1.18 3.61 18.29
C GLY A 63 0.45 2.77 19.34
N TYR A 64 -0.46 1.92 18.95
CA TYR A 64 -1.26 1.05 19.82
C TYR A 64 -1.14 -0.41 19.36
N HIS A 65 -1.02 -1.32 20.33
CA HIS A 65 -1.19 -2.75 20.05
C HIS A 65 -2.11 -3.40 21.07
N TYR A 66 -3.09 -4.19 20.60
CA TYR A 66 -4.15 -4.77 21.44
C TYR A 66 -3.65 -5.68 22.55
N SER A 67 -2.47 -6.31 22.42
CA SER A 67 -1.90 -7.15 23.48
C SER A 67 -1.34 -6.36 24.66
N ASP A 68 -1.22 -5.04 24.55
CA ASP A 68 -0.62 -4.21 25.58
C ASP A 68 -1.60 -3.93 26.72
N SER A 69 -1.07 -3.65 27.91
CA SER A 69 -1.86 -3.39 29.12
C SER A 69 -1.59 -2.04 29.75
N VAL A 70 -0.77 -1.20 29.10
CA VAL A 70 -0.39 0.14 29.59
C VAL A 70 -0.61 1.17 28.48
N ILE A 71 -1.38 2.22 28.79
CA ILE A 71 -1.49 3.42 27.95
C ILE A 71 -0.55 4.49 28.52
N TYR A 72 0.34 5.03 27.67
CA TYR A 72 1.26 6.12 28.02
C TYR A 72 0.58 7.48 27.94
N GLY A 73 -0.31 7.68 27.01
CA GLY A 73 -1.05 8.93 26.80
C GLY A 73 -1.88 8.85 25.52
N PHE A 74 -2.23 10.01 25.00
CA PHE A 74 -3.06 10.16 23.79
C PHE A 74 -2.40 11.17 22.87
N SER A 75 -1.91 10.73 21.72
CA SER A 75 -1.31 11.62 20.71
C SER A 75 -2.27 11.92 19.55
N HIS A 76 -1.93 12.89 18.72
CA HIS A 76 -2.88 13.54 17.81
C HIS A 76 -2.68 13.16 16.33
N THR A 77 -1.61 12.43 16.02
CA THR A 77 -1.30 11.94 14.68
C THR A 77 -0.88 10.48 14.74
N HIS A 78 -1.43 9.65 13.85
CA HIS A 78 -1.10 8.23 13.72
C HIS A 78 -1.18 7.80 12.26
N LEU A 79 -0.26 6.95 11.83
CA LEU A 79 -0.37 6.21 10.57
C LEU A 79 -1.24 4.96 10.78
N SER A 80 -1.95 4.54 9.76
CA SER A 80 -2.82 3.37 9.81
C SER A 80 -2.31 2.27 8.89
N GLY A 81 -1.88 1.15 9.48
CA GLY A 81 -1.50 -0.04 8.75
C GLY A 81 -0.12 -0.03 8.14
N THR A 82 0.73 0.94 8.45
CA THR A 82 2.06 1.06 7.85
C THR A 82 3.13 0.33 8.66
N GLY A 83 4.21 -0.09 8.00
CA GLY A 83 5.40 -0.63 8.64
C GLY A 83 6.35 0.42 9.23
N VAL A 84 5.94 1.70 9.31
CA VAL A 84 6.76 2.80 9.83
C VAL A 84 6.09 3.51 10.98
N PRO A 85 6.87 3.94 11.98
CA PRO A 85 6.35 4.47 13.24
C PRO A 85 6.28 5.99 13.31
N ASP A 86 6.29 6.73 12.20
CA ASP A 86 6.25 8.19 12.18
C ASP A 86 4.99 8.73 12.91
N TYR A 87 5.03 10.00 13.31
CA TYR A 87 3.94 10.72 13.96
C TYR A 87 3.93 10.59 15.50
N ALA A 88 2.76 10.38 16.11
CA ALA A 88 2.50 10.47 17.55
C ALA A 88 2.85 11.85 18.13
N ASP A 89 2.48 12.91 17.41
CA ASP A 89 2.74 14.29 17.80
C ASP A 89 1.87 14.70 18.99
N LEU A 90 2.46 15.45 19.94
CA LEU A 90 1.84 15.98 21.14
C LEU A 90 1.12 14.88 21.94
N LEU A 91 1.87 14.12 22.72
CA LEU A 91 1.27 13.18 23.67
C LEU A 91 0.70 13.94 24.88
N ILE A 92 -0.58 13.80 25.13
CA ILE A 92 -1.27 14.33 26.32
C ILE A 92 -1.44 13.22 27.35
N VAL A 93 -0.90 13.43 28.57
CA VAL A 93 -0.92 12.45 29.66
C VAL A 93 -1.71 12.99 30.84
N PRO A 94 -2.99 12.58 31.01
CA PRO A 94 -3.77 12.93 32.19
C PRO A 94 -3.29 12.14 33.41
N GLN A 95 -3.14 12.78 34.55
CA GLN A 95 -2.64 12.16 35.77
C GLN A 95 -3.41 12.64 37.03
N SER A 96 -3.53 11.77 38.03
CA SER A 96 -4.04 12.12 39.32
C SER A 96 -3.16 11.55 40.45
N GLY A 97 -2.87 12.30 41.49
CA GLY A 97 -2.03 11.80 42.57
C GLY A 97 -1.36 12.87 43.44
N LYS A 98 -0.39 12.46 44.25
CA LYS A 98 0.38 13.36 45.09
C LYS A 98 1.42 14.18 44.34
N LYS A 99 2.02 13.57 43.30
CA LYS A 99 3.06 14.16 42.43
C LYS A 99 2.81 13.71 40.99
N ALA A 100 3.12 14.59 40.05
CA ALA A 100 3.16 14.23 38.63
C ALA A 100 4.36 13.34 38.34
N LYS A 101 4.20 12.43 37.39
CA LYS A 101 5.22 11.60 36.77
C LYS A 101 5.66 12.29 35.48
N LEU A 102 6.97 12.35 35.22
CA LEU A 102 7.53 13.20 34.15
C LEU A 102 8.21 12.41 33.03
N LEU A 103 8.59 11.16 33.28
CA LEU A 103 9.17 10.25 32.31
C LEU A 103 8.22 9.06 32.10
N PRO A 104 8.21 8.41 30.94
CA PRO A 104 7.40 7.22 30.71
C PRO A 104 7.92 6.01 31.47
N LYS A 105 7.06 5.02 31.73
CA LYS A 105 7.42 3.78 32.46
C LYS A 105 8.53 2.98 31.77
N TYR A 106 8.69 3.05 30.47
CA TYR A 106 9.80 2.38 29.77
C TYR A 106 11.16 3.02 30.05
N GLN A 107 11.21 4.29 30.51
CA GLN A 107 12.41 4.98 30.97
C GLN A 107 12.57 4.94 32.51
N ASP A 108 11.48 4.99 33.27
CA ASP A 108 11.44 4.86 34.74
C ASP A 108 10.30 3.91 35.14
N ALA A 109 10.59 2.63 35.20
CA ALA A 109 9.60 1.59 35.49
C ALA A 109 8.85 1.78 36.80
N LYS A 110 9.46 2.45 37.79
CA LYS A 110 8.89 2.63 39.14
C LYS A 110 8.06 3.90 39.24
N ASN A 111 8.51 5.02 38.70
CA ASN A 111 7.93 6.35 38.91
C ASN A 111 7.47 7.00 37.61
N GLY A 112 7.57 6.29 36.48
CA GLY A 112 7.19 6.79 35.16
C GLY A 112 5.67 6.90 34.98
N TYR A 113 5.25 7.76 34.04
CA TYR A 113 3.86 7.85 33.60
C TYR A 113 3.50 6.67 32.69
N GLY A 114 2.23 6.45 32.54
CA GLY A 114 1.60 5.31 31.90
C GLY A 114 0.66 4.64 32.88
N SER A 115 -0.55 4.35 32.47
CA SER A 115 -1.57 3.72 33.30
C SER A 115 -1.96 2.37 32.77
N THR A 116 -2.10 1.40 33.66
CA THR A 116 -2.73 0.14 33.28
C THR A 116 -4.18 0.38 32.88
N PHE A 117 -4.68 -0.43 31.96
CA PHE A 117 -6.06 -0.42 31.49
C PHE A 117 -6.57 -1.83 31.22
N SER A 118 -7.85 -1.96 30.95
CA SER A 118 -8.49 -3.22 30.58
C SER A 118 -9.44 -3.02 29.42
N HIS A 119 -9.35 -3.90 28.40
CA HIS A 119 -10.27 -3.91 27.26
C HIS A 119 -11.75 -4.05 27.64
N ASN A 120 -12.06 -4.59 28.84
CA ASN A 120 -13.43 -4.60 29.38
C ASN A 120 -13.96 -3.20 29.70
N LYS A 121 -13.07 -2.21 29.81
CA LYS A 121 -13.40 -0.80 30.09
C LYS A 121 -12.93 0.11 28.99
N GLU A 122 -12.69 -0.45 27.82
CA GLU A 122 -12.31 0.22 26.59
C GLU A 122 -13.46 0.13 25.57
N LYS A 123 -13.70 1.22 24.82
CA LYS A 123 -14.68 1.27 23.74
C LYS A 123 -14.10 2.08 22.59
N ALA A 124 -14.03 1.46 21.44
CA ALA A 124 -13.65 2.10 20.19
C ALA A 124 -14.80 1.97 19.17
N ARG A 125 -15.14 3.08 18.52
CA ARG A 125 -16.16 3.17 17.45
C ARG A 125 -15.78 4.29 16.49
N ALA A 126 -16.35 4.30 15.32
CA ALA A 126 -16.18 5.45 14.43
C ALA A 126 -16.47 6.76 15.16
N GLY A 127 -15.49 7.64 15.21
CA GLY A 127 -15.60 8.96 15.84
C GLY A 127 -15.68 8.99 17.39
N TYR A 128 -15.52 7.85 18.08
CA TYR A 128 -15.58 7.78 19.55
C TYR A 128 -14.59 6.77 20.11
N TYR A 129 -13.81 7.22 21.09
CA TYR A 129 -12.98 6.35 21.92
C TYR A 129 -13.20 6.64 23.40
N GLU A 130 -13.25 5.59 24.24
CA GLU A 130 -13.37 5.68 25.69
C GLU A 130 -12.53 4.61 26.37
N VAL A 131 -11.79 4.98 27.44
CA VAL A 131 -11.04 4.03 28.27
C VAL A 131 -10.95 4.50 29.71
N TYR A 132 -10.87 3.57 30.63
CA TYR A 132 -10.60 3.84 32.04
C TYR A 132 -9.15 3.54 32.41
N LEU A 133 -8.41 4.59 32.81
CA LEU A 133 -7.04 4.50 33.30
C LEU A 133 -7.03 4.08 34.75
N GLU A 134 -6.64 2.82 35.03
CA GLU A 134 -6.76 2.20 36.35
C GLU A 134 -5.87 2.85 37.41
N ASP A 135 -4.59 3.09 37.12
CA ASP A 135 -3.60 3.66 38.04
C ASP A 135 -3.95 5.11 38.41
N GLU A 136 -4.46 5.86 37.43
CA GLU A 136 -4.79 7.28 37.57
C GLU A 136 -6.25 7.50 38.02
N GLN A 137 -7.12 6.48 37.91
CA GLN A 137 -8.56 6.53 38.19
C GLN A 137 -9.26 7.64 37.38
N ILE A 138 -8.98 7.67 36.06
CA ILE A 138 -9.51 8.66 35.13
C ILE A 138 -10.28 7.92 34.04
N ASN A 139 -11.54 8.32 33.80
CA ASN A 139 -12.23 7.95 32.57
C ASN A 139 -11.88 8.98 31.48
N VAL A 140 -11.43 8.51 30.35
CA VAL A 140 -11.04 9.31 29.18
C VAL A 140 -12.03 9.06 28.06
N ARG A 141 -12.54 10.12 27.45
CA ARG A 141 -13.31 10.07 26.20
C ARG A 141 -12.68 10.98 25.17
N LEU A 142 -12.62 10.53 23.91
CA LEU A 142 -12.02 11.26 22.78
C LEU A 142 -12.99 11.33 21.62
N THR A 143 -13.01 12.46 20.92
CA THR A 143 -13.65 12.62 19.59
C THR A 143 -12.95 13.75 18.82
N THR A 144 -13.15 13.81 17.49
CA THR A 144 -12.48 14.76 16.62
C THR A 144 -13.44 15.42 15.64
N SER A 145 -13.04 16.53 15.09
CA SER A 145 -13.43 17.07 13.78
C SER A 145 -12.35 16.73 12.75
N GLU A 146 -12.22 17.44 11.65
CA GLU A 146 -11.19 17.16 10.64
C GLU A 146 -9.79 17.57 11.08
N ARG A 147 -9.64 18.74 11.73
CA ARG A 147 -8.35 19.33 12.13
C ARG A 147 -8.21 19.54 13.62
N SER A 148 -9.22 19.16 14.38
CA SER A 148 -9.25 19.44 15.82
C SER A 148 -9.84 18.28 16.59
N GLY A 149 -9.40 18.10 17.85
CA GLY A 149 -9.88 17.06 18.73
C GLY A 149 -10.30 17.60 20.11
N ILE A 150 -11.14 16.86 20.80
CA ILE A 150 -11.56 17.14 22.16
C ILE A 150 -11.44 15.91 23.03
N HIS A 151 -10.79 16.10 24.19
CA HIS A 151 -10.66 15.12 25.26
C HIS A 151 -11.59 15.51 26.40
N GLU A 152 -12.20 14.51 27.03
CA GLU A 152 -12.90 14.64 28.30
C GLU A 152 -12.21 13.72 29.31
N TYR A 153 -11.77 14.30 30.43
CA TYR A 153 -11.17 13.59 31.55
C TYR A 153 -12.08 13.67 32.76
N THR A 154 -12.65 12.56 33.19
CA THR A 154 -13.46 12.45 34.40
C THR A 154 -12.64 11.81 35.53
N PHE A 155 -12.32 12.58 36.58
CA PHE A 155 -11.48 12.15 37.69
C PHE A 155 -12.33 11.51 38.81
N ALA A 156 -12.15 10.21 39.03
CA ALA A 156 -12.80 9.51 40.14
C ALA A 156 -12.11 9.79 41.50
N ASN A 157 -10.80 10.01 41.48
CA ASN A 157 -10.06 10.35 42.71
C ASN A 157 -10.18 11.83 43.05
N VAL A 158 -11.12 12.19 43.95
CA VAL A 158 -11.34 13.56 44.37
C VAL A 158 -10.29 14.15 45.33
N LYS A 159 -9.39 13.34 45.91
CA LYS A 159 -8.41 13.79 46.93
C LYS A 159 -7.03 14.09 46.33
N GLY A 160 -6.68 13.54 45.15
CA GLY A 160 -5.40 13.77 44.48
C GLY A 160 -5.31 15.11 43.77
N LYS A 161 -4.12 15.62 43.55
CA LYS A 161 -3.87 16.71 42.59
C LYS A 161 -4.17 16.23 41.18
N LYS A 162 -4.54 17.11 40.28
CA LYS A 162 -4.85 16.83 38.85
C LYS A 162 -3.79 17.47 37.99
N TYR A 163 -3.25 16.69 37.05
CA TYR A 163 -2.21 17.15 36.19
C TYR A 163 -2.51 16.75 34.76
N ILE A 164 -2.05 17.56 33.82
CA ILE A 164 -1.87 17.20 32.41
C ILE A 164 -0.38 17.41 32.10
N LEU A 165 0.30 16.38 31.62
CA LEU A 165 1.63 16.48 31.06
C LEU A 165 1.50 16.54 29.53
N LEU A 166 2.07 17.55 28.91
CA LEU A 166 2.25 17.66 27.48
C LEU A 166 3.67 17.22 27.15
N ASP A 167 3.81 16.22 26.29
CA ASP A 167 5.09 15.61 25.92
C ASP A 167 5.27 15.67 24.42
N LEU A 168 6.34 16.34 23.96
CA LEU A 168 6.72 16.45 22.56
C LEU A 168 7.88 15.51 22.17
N ASP A 169 8.35 14.70 23.11
CA ASP A 169 9.52 13.79 22.89
C ASP A 169 9.11 12.31 22.84
N TYR A 170 7.83 11.99 22.77
CA TYR A 170 7.36 10.61 22.94
C TYR A 170 7.87 9.67 21.87
N ARG A 171 7.86 10.11 20.60
CA ARG A 171 8.31 9.34 19.44
C ARG A 171 9.09 10.27 18.49
N ASP A 172 9.82 9.70 17.56
CA ASP A 172 10.65 10.34 16.55
C ASP A 172 11.73 11.27 17.10
N LYS A 173 12.72 11.56 16.29
CA LYS A 173 13.80 12.49 16.67
C LYS A 173 13.32 13.93 16.55
N VAL A 174 13.24 14.63 17.69
CA VAL A 174 12.85 16.03 17.72
C VAL A 174 13.98 16.92 17.20
N LEU A 175 13.68 17.72 16.16
CA LEU A 175 14.59 18.73 15.61
C LEU A 175 14.39 20.10 16.26
N ASP A 176 13.13 20.49 16.49
CA ASP A 176 12.73 21.75 17.16
C ASP A 176 11.37 21.57 17.83
N ALA A 177 11.23 21.99 19.05
CA ALA A 177 9.96 21.94 19.76
C ALA A 177 9.86 22.98 20.87
N GLY A 178 8.64 23.38 21.20
CA GLY A 178 8.43 24.32 22.27
C GLY A 178 6.97 24.63 22.56
N PHE A 179 6.75 25.22 23.73
CA PHE A 179 5.46 25.66 24.25
C PHE A 179 5.44 27.14 24.48
N GLU A 180 4.31 27.77 24.19
CA GLU A 180 3.96 29.12 24.54
C GLU A 180 2.72 29.12 25.41
N VAL A 181 2.83 29.52 26.67
CA VAL A 181 1.70 29.68 27.60
C VAL A 181 1.10 31.05 27.37
N ILE A 182 -0.04 31.14 26.71
CA ILE A 182 -0.70 32.39 26.33
C ILE A 182 -1.42 33.00 27.57
N ASP A 183 -2.18 32.14 28.26
CA ASP A 183 -2.84 32.48 29.52
C ASP A 183 -3.01 31.22 30.38
N ASN A 184 -3.85 31.27 31.41
CA ASN A 184 -4.08 30.14 32.33
C ASN A 184 -5.06 29.09 31.80
N THR A 185 -5.51 29.20 30.56
CA THR A 185 -6.37 28.21 29.87
C THR A 185 -5.83 27.80 28.51
N THR A 186 -4.86 28.55 27.97
CA THR A 186 -4.48 28.49 26.55
C THR A 186 -2.98 28.29 26.38
N ILE A 187 -2.62 27.33 25.56
CA ILE A 187 -1.22 27.00 25.21
C ILE A 187 -1.14 26.80 23.71
N SER A 188 -0.12 27.37 23.07
CA SER A 188 0.27 27.02 21.72
C SER A 188 1.65 26.37 21.74
N GLY A 189 2.00 25.66 20.67
CA GLY A 189 3.30 25.06 20.56
C GLY A 189 3.59 24.53 19.18
N LYS A 190 4.80 23.99 19.06
CA LYS A 190 5.27 23.38 17.83
C LYS A 190 6.14 22.17 18.12
N ARG A 191 6.18 21.27 17.17
CA ARG A 191 7.14 20.17 17.08
C ARG A 191 7.58 20.02 15.63
N VAL A 192 8.88 19.97 15.41
CA VAL A 192 9.49 19.56 14.15
C VAL A 192 10.29 18.30 14.43
N SER A 193 10.06 17.26 13.68
CA SER A 193 10.69 15.95 13.91
C SER A 193 11.19 15.33 12.61
N GLU A 194 12.08 14.36 12.77
CA GLU A 194 12.70 13.56 11.74
C GLU A 194 12.52 12.08 12.07
N ALA A 195 11.94 11.35 11.15
CA ALA A 195 11.95 9.90 11.14
C ALA A 195 12.01 9.46 9.67
N TRP A 196 11.02 8.79 9.13
CA TRP A 196 10.91 8.52 7.71
C TRP A 196 10.67 9.80 6.91
N ALA A 197 9.75 10.64 7.36
CA ALA A 197 9.67 12.02 6.91
C ALA A 197 10.86 12.80 7.46
N ASN A 198 11.69 13.37 6.58
CA ASN A 198 12.93 14.05 6.94
C ASN A 198 12.72 15.33 7.77
N GLU A 199 11.58 16.01 7.60
CA GLU A 199 11.23 17.24 8.31
C GLU A 199 9.72 17.38 8.43
N GLN A 200 9.13 16.76 9.46
CA GLN A 200 7.71 16.83 9.75
C GLN A 200 7.40 18.05 10.65
N HIS A 201 6.47 18.88 10.23
CA HIS A 201 6.02 20.05 10.98
C HIS A 201 4.65 19.83 11.60
N PHE A 202 4.55 20.00 12.90
CA PHE A 202 3.33 19.94 13.66
C PHE A 202 3.22 21.19 14.54
N TYR A 203 2.15 21.94 14.39
CA TYR A 203 1.79 23.10 15.20
C TYR A 203 0.47 22.84 15.88
N PHE A 204 0.32 23.26 17.14
CA PHE A 204 -0.91 23.07 17.87
C PHE A 204 -1.34 24.32 18.67
N HIS A 205 -2.64 24.38 18.90
CA HIS A 205 -3.28 25.32 19.83
C HIS A 205 -4.21 24.51 20.73
N LEU A 206 -4.00 24.63 22.06
CA LEU A 206 -4.70 23.86 23.10
C LEU A 206 -5.44 24.79 24.03
N GLU A 207 -6.71 24.47 24.30
CA GLU A 207 -7.50 25.17 25.32
C GLU A 207 -8.07 24.19 26.33
N THR A 208 -8.14 24.64 27.62
CA THR A 208 -8.71 23.87 28.73
C THR A 208 -9.98 24.54 29.25
N SER A 209 -10.99 23.73 29.61
CA SER A 209 -12.28 24.23 30.12
C SER A 209 -12.20 24.81 31.53
N ILE A 210 -11.11 24.55 32.24
CA ILE A 210 -10.85 25.03 33.63
C ILE A 210 -9.44 25.61 33.61
N PRO A 211 -9.23 26.80 34.20
CA PRO A 211 -7.90 27.38 34.35
C PRO A 211 -6.96 26.46 35.14
N PHE A 212 -5.76 26.25 34.64
CA PHE A 212 -4.72 25.57 35.42
C PHE A 212 -4.16 26.53 36.49
N SER A 213 -3.88 25.96 37.65
CA SER A 213 -3.36 26.72 38.83
C SER A 213 -1.89 27.08 38.66
N SER A 214 -1.14 26.27 37.88
CA SER A 214 0.24 26.52 37.49
C SER A 214 0.62 25.76 36.24
N SER A 215 1.58 26.30 35.49
CA SER A 215 2.28 25.64 34.39
C SER A 215 3.78 25.61 34.71
N LYS A 216 4.44 24.51 34.37
CA LYS A 216 5.87 24.36 34.62
C LYS A 216 6.55 23.58 33.51
N THR A 217 7.51 24.24 32.85
CA THR A 217 8.42 23.52 31.93
C THR A 217 9.25 22.50 32.72
N VAL A 218 9.29 21.27 32.23
CA VAL A 218 10.05 20.18 32.85
C VAL A 218 11.53 20.39 32.56
N LYS A 219 12.35 20.51 33.62
CA LYS A 219 13.82 20.73 33.51
C LYS A 219 14.56 19.39 33.54
N ILE A 220 14.36 18.56 32.53
CA ILE A 220 15.18 17.36 32.28
C ILE A 220 15.94 17.66 30.99
N ALA A 221 17.24 17.46 30.98
CA ALA A 221 18.08 17.77 29.82
C ALA A 221 17.61 17.00 28.58
N GLY A 222 17.48 17.70 27.47
CA GLY A 222 17.05 17.12 26.18
C GLY A 222 15.55 16.76 26.14
N THR A 223 14.69 17.35 27.00
CA THR A 223 13.24 17.08 26.94
C THR A 223 12.41 18.35 26.72
N HIS A 224 11.32 18.19 25.92
CA HIS A 224 10.34 19.24 25.62
C HIS A 224 8.99 18.86 26.22
N LYS A 225 8.82 19.11 27.55
CA LYS A 225 7.62 18.74 28.29
C LYS A 225 7.09 19.92 29.11
N LEU A 226 5.77 20.05 29.19
CA LEU A 226 5.08 21.06 29.99
C LEU A 226 4.08 20.38 30.91
N LEU A 227 4.21 20.63 32.21
CA LEU A 227 3.30 20.14 33.25
C LEU A 227 2.31 21.21 33.64
N LEU A 228 1.01 20.91 33.57
CA LEU A 228 -0.10 21.73 34.03
C LEU A 228 -0.68 21.12 35.30
N GLU A 229 -0.88 21.94 36.34
CA GLU A 229 -1.59 21.55 37.58
C GLU A 229 -2.94 22.25 37.66
N PHE A 230 -3.99 21.48 37.89
CA PHE A 230 -5.38 21.97 38.01
C PHE A 230 -5.88 21.97 39.43
N PRO A 231 -6.97 22.72 39.73
CA PRO A 231 -7.60 22.73 41.06
C PRO A 231 -7.93 21.31 41.52
N LYS A 232 -7.74 21.02 42.83
CA LYS A 232 -7.91 19.66 43.36
C LYS A 232 -9.35 19.14 43.26
N ASP A 233 -10.33 20.04 43.28
CA ASP A 233 -11.76 19.76 43.19
C ASP A 233 -12.27 19.58 41.75
N THR A 234 -11.38 19.67 40.75
CA THR A 234 -11.72 19.36 39.37
C THR A 234 -12.24 17.93 39.23
N LYS A 235 -13.49 17.81 38.82
CA LYS A 235 -14.15 16.51 38.55
C LYS A 235 -14.10 16.12 37.07
N VAL A 236 -14.39 17.07 36.20
CA VAL A 236 -14.34 16.90 34.73
C VAL A 236 -13.50 18.01 34.15
N LEU A 237 -12.60 17.65 33.23
CA LEU A 237 -11.77 18.58 32.50
C LEU A 237 -11.88 18.28 31.01
N TYR A 238 -12.26 19.25 30.21
CA TYR A 238 -12.17 19.19 28.78
C TYR A 238 -10.86 19.84 28.32
N VAL A 239 -10.20 19.18 27.36
CA VAL A 239 -9.04 19.72 26.63
C VAL A 239 -9.35 19.61 25.17
N LYS A 240 -9.26 20.71 24.45
CA LYS A 240 -9.40 20.69 22.98
C LYS A 240 -8.13 21.17 22.33
N VAL A 241 -7.79 20.54 21.20
CA VAL A 241 -6.56 20.79 20.45
C VAL A 241 -6.90 20.98 18.98
N GLY A 242 -6.46 22.08 18.41
CA GLY A 242 -6.38 22.25 16.95
C GLY A 242 -4.94 22.04 16.47
N MET A 243 -4.79 21.48 15.29
CA MET A 243 -3.50 21.27 14.67
C MET A 243 -3.39 21.94 13.30
N SER A 244 -2.16 22.16 12.86
CA SER A 244 -1.80 22.72 11.55
C SER A 244 -0.39 22.26 11.18
N HIS A 245 -0.14 22.07 9.89
CA HIS A 245 1.21 21.88 9.35
C HIS A 245 1.88 23.21 8.92
N VAL A 246 1.21 24.33 9.13
CA VAL A 246 1.62 25.67 8.70
C VAL A 246 2.22 26.49 9.85
N ASP A 247 1.38 26.81 10.83
CA ASP A 247 1.78 27.60 12.00
C ASP A 247 0.76 27.49 13.16
N GLN A 248 1.13 28.05 14.31
CA GLN A 248 0.26 28.09 15.51
C GLN A 248 -1.03 28.87 15.29
N LYS A 249 -1.04 29.88 14.41
CA LYS A 249 -2.25 30.68 14.08
C LYS A 249 -3.23 29.85 13.26
N GLY A 250 -2.72 29.03 12.34
CA GLY A 250 -3.53 28.04 11.61
C GLY A 250 -4.20 27.06 12.57
N ALA A 251 -3.43 26.49 13.50
CA ALA A 251 -3.96 25.59 14.52
C ALA A 251 -5.05 26.23 15.39
N ALA A 252 -4.85 27.50 15.82
CA ALA A 252 -5.83 28.25 16.58
C ALA A 252 -7.09 28.55 15.75
N HIS A 253 -6.95 28.92 14.48
CA HIS A 253 -8.06 29.17 13.57
C HIS A 253 -8.88 27.89 13.31
N ASN A 254 -8.22 26.78 13.02
CA ASN A 254 -8.85 25.48 12.83
C ASN A 254 -9.66 25.07 14.08
N LEU A 255 -9.09 25.22 15.29
CA LEU A 255 -9.77 24.91 16.52
C LEU A 255 -11.00 25.79 16.76
N GLN A 256 -10.84 27.11 16.57
CA GLN A 256 -11.93 28.07 16.81
C GLN A 256 -13.12 27.82 15.88
N MET A 257 -12.85 27.46 14.64
CA MET A 257 -13.89 27.24 13.64
C MET A 257 -14.58 25.88 13.77
N GLU A 258 -13.82 24.83 14.07
CA GLU A 258 -14.36 23.46 14.11
C GLU A 258 -14.93 23.08 15.49
N ILE A 259 -14.26 23.49 16.59
CA ILE A 259 -14.68 23.20 17.97
C ILE A 259 -14.68 24.50 18.80
N PRO A 260 -15.63 25.42 18.58
CA PRO A 260 -15.67 26.73 19.27
C PRO A 260 -15.91 26.62 20.78
N GLY A 261 -16.58 25.59 21.24
CA GLY A 261 -16.93 25.35 22.66
C GLY A 261 -16.41 24.01 23.18
N PHE A 262 -16.87 23.65 24.42
CA PHE A 262 -16.49 22.39 25.06
C PHE A 262 -17.64 21.38 25.08
N ASP A 263 -18.54 21.42 24.09
CA ASP A 263 -19.61 20.44 23.94
C ASP A 263 -19.11 19.18 23.20
N PHE A 264 -18.62 18.21 23.97
CA PHE A 264 -18.13 16.92 23.49
C PHE A 264 -19.16 16.20 22.59
N MET A 265 -20.42 16.18 23.04
CA MET A 265 -21.47 15.44 22.32
C MET A 265 -21.84 16.09 20.99
N GLN A 266 -21.73 17.39 20.89
CA GLN A 266 -21.95 18.10 19.61
C GLN A 266 -20.85 17.73 18.60
N VAL A 267 -19.56 17.71 19.01
CA VAL A 267 -18.44 17.31 18.15
C VAL A 267 -18.62 15.85 17.70
N TYR A 268 -18.90 14.95 18.65
CA TYR A 268 -19.16 13.56 18.37
C TYR A 268 -20.30 13.35 17.37
N SER A 269 -21.44 14.01 17.57
CA SER A 269 -22.59 13.88 16.67
C SER A 269 -22.26 14.33 15.23
N LYS A 270 -21.51 15.41 15.07
CA LYS A 270 -21.05 15.88 13.73
C LYS A 270 -20.09 14.88 13.09
N ASN A 271 -19.19 14.28 13.86
CA ASN A 271 -18.26 13.27 13.34
C ASN A 271 -19.00 11.99 12.88
N ILE A 272 -19.96 11.49 13.69
CA ILE A 272 -20.83 10.37 13.28
C ILE A 272 -21.58 10.67 11.97
N GLU A 273 -22.13 11.88 11.85
CA GLU A 273 -22.84 12.27 10.63
C GLU A 273 -21.94 12.17 9.38
N LYS A 274 -20.70 12.66 9.50
CA LYS A 274 -19.70 12.52 8.41
C LYS A 274 -19.43 11.05 8.09
N TRP A 275 -19.15 10.23 9.08
CA TRP A 275 -18.91 8.80 8.88
C TRP A 275 -20.13 8.07 8.29
N ASN A 276 -21.34 8.37 8.76
CA ASN A 276 -22.54 7.78 8.19
C ASN A 276 -22.74 8.16 6.71
N ASN A 277 -22.45 9.41 6.35
CA ASN A 277 -22.56 9.86 4.96
C ASN A 277 -21.58 9.10 4.07
N GLU A 278 -20.33 8.92 4.50
CA GLU A 278 -19.33 8.19 3.73
C GLU A 278 -19.64 6.68 3.66
N LEU A 279 -19.88 6.05 4.78
CA LEU A 279 -20.15 4.60 4.84
C LEU A 279 -21.48 4.20 4.16
N SER A 280 -22.45 5.10 4.09
CA SER A 280 -23.74 4.85 3.42
C SER A 280 -23.66 4.85 1.89
N LYS A 281 -22.51 5.19 1.32
CA LYS A 281 -22.29 5.08 -0.14
C LYS A 281 -22.38 3.64 -0.63
N ILE A 282 -22.06 2.67 0.26
CA ILE A 282 -22.30 1.25 -0.02
C ILE A 282 -23.19 0.67 1.08
N LYS A 283 -24.32 0.07 0.67
CA LYS A 283 -25.25 -0.62 1.56
C LYS A 283 -25.20 -2.10 1.27
N ILE A 284 -25.09 -2.93 2.32
CA ILE A 284 -25.08 -4.38 2.19
C ILE A 284 -26.26 -5.02 2.96
N GLU A 285 -26.72 -6.17 2.47
CA GLU A 285 -27.62 -7.08 3.18
C GLU A 285 -26.86 -8.38 3.42
N SER A 286 -26.41 -8.61 4.66
CA SER A 286 -25.66 -9.80 5.05
C SER A 286 -26.52 -10.79 5.79
N LEU A 287 -26.21 -12.08 5.62
CA LEU A 287 -26.76 -13.19 6.40
C LEU A 287 -26.00 -13.38 7.72
N ASN A 288 -24.83 -12.79 7.85
CA ASN A 288 -23.95 -12.89 9.01
C ASN A 288 -23.60 -11.47 9.53
N PHE A 289 -23.78 -11.24 10.81
CA PHE A 289 -23.49 -9.97 11.45
C PHE A 289 -21.99 -9.66 11.47
N GLU A 290 -21.15 -10.67 11.60
CA GLU A 290 -19.70 -10.54 11.60
C GLU A 290 -19.17 -10.00 10.25
N ASP A 291 -19.71 -10.51 9.13
CA ASP A 291 -19.35 -10.02 7.79
C ASP A 291 -19.68 -8.52 7.62
N ALA A 292 -20.78 -8.05 8.22
CA ALA A 292 -21.12 -6.62 8.21
C ALA A 292 -20.15 -5.77 9.04
N ILE A 293 -19.67 -6.28 10.17
CA ILE A 293 -18.63 -5.62 10.97
C ILE A 293 -17.35 -5.52 10.17
N ILE A 294 -16.87 -6.61 9.59
CA ILE A 294 -15.64 -6.62 8.77
C ILE A 294 -15.78 -5.66 7.60
N PHE A 295 -16.90 -5.70 6.88
CA PHE A 295 -17.14 -4.86 5.72
C PHE A 295 -17.11 -3.37 6.05
N TYR A 296 -17.88 -2.91 7.04
CA TYR A 296 -17.94 -1.49 7.38
C TYR A 296 -16.68 -1.01 8.09
N THR A 297 -15.96 -1.89 8.80
CA THR A 297 -14.64 -1.56 9.32
C THR A 297 -13.61 -1.43 8.21
N SER A 298 -13.63 -2.33 7.22
CA SER A 298 -12.78 -2.22 6.04
C SER A 298 -13.07 -0.95 5.24
N LEU A 299 -14.35 -0.63 5.03
CA LEU A 299 -14.74 0.62 4.36
C LEU A 299 -14.34 1.86 5.18
N TYR A 300 -14.34 1.78 6.51
CA TYR A 300 -13.82 2.83 7.40
C TYR A 300 -12.30 2.97 7.23
N HIS A 301 -11.52 1.88 7.27
CA HIS A 301 -10.07 1.92 7.08
C HIS A 301 -9.67 2.52 5.73
N CYS A 302 -10.39 2.21 4.65
CA CYS A 302 -10.16 2.83 3.32
C CYS A 302 -10.22 4.37 3.34
N MET A 303 -10.88 4.97 4.33
CA MET A 303 -11.09 6.42 4.40
C MET A 303 -10.38 7.09 5.59
N VAL A 304 -9.46 6.38 6.26
CA VAL A 304 -8.59 6.95 7.29
C VAL A 304 -7.48 7.76 6.63
N ALA A 305 -6.89 7.27 5.55
CA ALA A 305 -5.91 7.95 4.69
C ALA A 305 -6.41 7.98 3.24
N PRO A 306 -5.86 8.87 2.37
CA PRO A 306 -4.93 9.98 2.63
C PRO A 306 -5.49 11.04 3.56
N ASN A 307 -4.61 11.77 4.25
CA ASN A 307 -5.02 12.75 5.27
C ASN A 307 -5.02 14.18 4.74
N LEU A 308 -6.03 14.94 5.14
CA LEU A 308 -6.08 16.38 4.88
C LEU A 308 -4.85 17.08 5.47
N MET A 309 -4.22 17.95 4.69
CA MET A 309 -3.02 18.68 5.10
C MET A 309 -3.20 20.21 5.10
N SER A 310 -4.18 20.72 4.37
CA SER A 310 -4.45 22.15 4.32
C SER A 310 -5.29 22.63 5.51
N ASP A 311 -4.96 23.82 6.03
CA ASP A 311 -5.74 24.54 7.01
C ASP A 311 -7.08 25.01 6.42
N LEU A 312 -8.02 25.42 7.25
CA LEU A 312 -9.32 25.95 6.82
C LEU A 312 -9.22 27.24 5.99
N ASP A 313 -8.16 28.00 6.16
CA ASP A 313 -7.90 29.19 5.36
C ASP A 313 -7.24 28.87 3.99
N GLY A 314 -7.01 27.58 3.71
CA GLY A 314 -6.43 27.08 2.47
C GLY A 314 -4.91 27.10 2.43
N ARG A 315 -4.21 27.48 3.52
CA ARG A 315 -2.75 27.38 3.58
C ARG A 315 -2.33 25.93 3.80
N TYR A 316 -1.19 25.54 3.21
CA TYR A 316 -0.56 24.25 3.43
C TYR A 316 0.96 24.32 3.26
N ARG A 317 1.67 23.36 3.80
CA ARG A 317 3.11 23.18 3.55
C ARG A 317 3.30 22.28 2.34
N GLY A 318 4.07 22.77 1.34
CA GLY A 318 4.42 22.00 0.15
C GLY A 318 5.67 21.14 0.33
N ARG A 319 5.95 20.25 -0.63
CA ARG A 319 7.19 19.41 -0.65
C ARG A 319 8.47 20.26 -0.71
N ASP A 320 8.40 21.50 -1.17
CA ASP A 320 9.49 22.50 -1.11
C ASP A 320 9.63 23.15 0.28
N GLN A 321 8.93 22.64 1.28
CA GLN A 321 8.87 23.13 2.66
C GLN A 321 8.37 24.59 2.82
N LYS A 322 7.84 25.19 1.75
CA LYS A 322 7.24 26.52 1.78
C LYS A 322 5.74 26.47 2.07
N ILE A 323 5.21 27.60 2.49
CA ILE A 323 3.78 27.73 2.72
C ILE A 323 3.11 28.24 1.44
N HIS A 324 2.16 27.49 0.95
CA HIS A 324 1.33 27.78 -0.21
C HIS A 324 -0.10 28.12 0.18
N GLN A 325 -0.87 28.65 -0.78
CA GLN A 325 -2.24 29.07 -0.59
C GLN A 325 -3.16 28.48 -1.66
N LEU A 326 -4.18 27.75 -1.23
CA LEU A 326 -5.25 27.24 -2.09
C LEU A 326 -6.47 28.17 -2.07
N VAL A 327 -7.24 28.14 -3.15
CA VAL A 327 -8.53 28.79 -3.25
C VAL A 327 -9.60 27.73 -3.52
N LYS A 328 -10.39 27.39 -2.50
CA LYS A 328 -11.48 26.41 -2.57
C LYS A 328 -11.04 25.03 -3.07
N ASP A 329 -9.91 24.56 -2.59
CA ASP A 329 -9.38 23.20 -2.83
C ASP A 329 -8.74 22.68 -1.56
N ASN A 330 -8.37 21.39 -1.53
CA ASN A 330 -7.71 20.74 -0.43
C ASN A 330 -6.33 20.22 -0.86
N GLN A 331 -5.41 20.18 0.10
CA GLN A 331 -4.14 19.47 0.00
C GLN A 331 -4.20 18.25 0.90
N TYR A 332 -3.62 17.14 0.43
CA TYR A 332 -3.56 15.89 1.16
C TYR A 332 -2.12 15.40 1.31
N THR A 333 -1.92 14.48 2.24
CA THR A 333 -0.67 13.79 2.55
C THR A 333 -0.95 12.33 2.92
N VAL A 334 0.08 11.54 3.15
CA VAL A 334 0.01 10.10 3.43
C VAL A 334 -0.50 9.34 2.21
N PHE A 335 0.36 9.28 1.20
CA PHE A 335 0.10 8.55 -0.04
C PHE A 335 1.03 7.34 -0.16
N SER A 336 0.58 6.18 0.32
CA SER A 336 1.24 4.88 0.10
C SER A 336 0.81 4.32 -1.26
N LEU A 337 1.42 4.81 -2.35
CA LEU A 337 0.89 4.55 -3.69
C LEU A 337 1.24 3.15 -4.22
N TRP A 338 2.32 2.53 -3.77
CA TRP A 338 2.64 1.14 -4.10
C TRP A 338 1.54 0.16 -3.69
N ASP A 339 0.87 0.46 -2.58
CA ASP A 339 -0.21 -0.34 -2.03
C ASP A 339 -1.55 0.07 -2.65
N THR A 340 -1.92 1.33 -2.46
CA THR A 340 -3.30 1.82 -2.63
C THR A 340 -3.74 1.96 -4.09
N TYR A 341 -2.82 2.02 -5.07
CA TYR A 341 -3.19 2.06 -6.49
C TYR A 341 -3.96 0.81 -6.92
N ARG A 342 -3.73 -0.34 -6.26
CA ARG A 342 -4.24 -1.66 -6.65
C ARG A 342 -5.74 -1.81 -6.43
N GLY A 343 -6.27 -1.27 -5.33
CA GLY A 343 -7.68 -1.42 -4.96
C GLY A 343 -8.31 -0.19 -4.33
N ASN A 344 -7.61 0.54 -3.44
CA ASN A 344 -8.20 1.64 -2.70
C ASN A 344 -8.52 2.84 -3.60
N HIS A 345 -7.57 3.30 -4.43
CA HIS A 345 -7.86 4.35 -5.42
C HIS A 345 -8.89 3.93 -6.48
N PRO A 346 -8.86 2.72 -7.04
CA PRO A 346 -9.95 2.21 -7.89
C PRO A 346 -11.32 2.19 -7.20
N LEU A 347 -11.41 1.84 -5.91
CA LEU A 347 -12.65 1.95 -5.14
C LEU A 347 -13.11 3.40 -5.07
N PHE A 348 -12.20 4.36 -4.87
CA PHE A 348 -12.52 5.78 -4.83
C PHE A 348 -13.07 6.30 -6.16
N THR A 349 -12.68 5.76 -7.30
CA THR A 349 -13.31 6.13 -8.59
C THR A 349 -14.79 5.75 -8.66
N LEU A 350 -15.26 4.80 -7.83
CA LEU A 350 -16.67 4.45 -7.73
C LEU A 350 -17.43 5.33 -6.72
N ILE A 351 -16.83 5.64 -5.57
CA ILE A 351 -17.56 6.22 -4.42
C ILE A 351 -17.03 7.57 -3.94
N GLN A 352 -15.86 8.04 -4.44
CA GLN A 352 -15.17 9.27 -4.01
C GLN A 352 -14.63 10.07 -5.20
N GLN A 353 -15.42 10.24 -6.26
CA GLN A 353 -14.97 10.81 -7.53
C GLN A 353 -14.40 12.22 -7.41
N GLU A 354 -15.07 13.11 -6.66
CA GLU A 354 -14.58 14.47 -6.40
C GLU A 354 -13.24 14.45 -5.67
N ARG A 355 -13.14 13.64 -4.62
CA ARG A 355 -11.91 13.51 -3.83
C ARG A 355 -10.77 12.86 -4.63
N THR A 356 -11.06 11.92 -5.54
CA THR A 356 -10.08 11.36 -6.47
C THR A 356 -9.44 12.48 -7.32
N THR A 357 -10.23 13.43 -7.79
CA THR A 357 -9.68 14.57 -8.55
C THR A 357 -8.92 15.57 -7.66
N GLU A 358 -9.28 15.72 -6.39
CA GLU A 358 -8.47 16.47 -5.41
C GLU A 358 -7.11 15.82 -5.17
N PHE A 359 -7.04 14.50 -5.06
CA PHE A 359 -5.77 13.76 -4.96
C PHE A 359 -4.89 13.97 -6.18
N ILE A 360 -5.45 13.89 -7.40
CA ILE A 360 -4.69 14.18 -8.62
C ILE A 360 -4.16 15.63 -8.61
N ARG A 361 -4.96 16.61 -8.23
CA ARG A 361 -4.47 17.99 -8.10
C ARG A 361 -3.37 18.13 -7.05
N THR A 362 -3.47 17.37 -5.95
CA THR A 362 -2.41 17.27 -4.94
C THR A 362 -1.11 16.73 -5.56
N PHE A 363 -1.16 15.66 -6.32
CA PHE A 363 0.02 15.09 -6.99
C PHE A 363 0.68 16.09 -7.96
N LEU A 364 -0.12 16.84 -8.72
CA LEU A 364 0.40 17.84 -9.64
C LEU A 364 1.05 19.04 -8.93
N ARG A 365 0.54 19.42 -7.74
CA ARG A 365 1.21 20.42 -6.89
C ARG A 365 2.49 19.88 -6.28
N GLN A 366 2.45 18.64 -5.78
CA GLN A 366 3.63 17.95 -5.24
C GLN A 366 4.73 17.80 -6.28
N PHE A 367 4.36 17.59 -7.56
CA PHE A 367 5.32 17.62 -8.67
C PHE A 367 5.94 19.01 -8.85
N ASP A 368 5.12 20.08 -8.86
CA ASP A 368 5.61 21.45 -9.01
C ASP A 368 6.53 21.88 -7.85
N GLU A 369 6.33 21.35 -6.67
CA GLU A 369 7.04 21.65 -5.43
C GLU A 369 8.29 20.76 -5.24
N GLY A 370 8.20 19.48 -5.59
CA GLY A 370 9.25 18.48 -5.34
C GLY A 370 10.05 18.06 -6.56
N GLY A 371 9.53 18.28 -7.77
CA GLY A 371 10.20 17.98 -9.04
C GLY A 371 9.81 16.65 -9.67
N ASP A 372 9.04 15.79 -8.96
CA ASP A 372 8.51 14.53 -9.45
C ASP A 372 7.15 14.21 -8.82
N LEU A 373 6.41 13.28 -9.43
CA LEU A 373 5.16 12.79 -8.85
C LEU A 373 5.43 11.94 -7.59
N PRO A 374 4.52 11.93 -6.60
CA PRO A 374 4.75 11.22 -5.36
C PRO A 374 4.82 9.71 -5.55
N VAL A 375 5.66 9.06 -4.74
CA VAL A 375 5.77 7.60 -4.57
C VAL A 375 5.23 7.19 -3.21
N TRP A 376 5.81 7.71 -2.13
CA TRP A 376 5.33 7.56 -0.75
C TRP A 376 5.49 8.89 0.00
N GLU A 377 4.60 9.80 -0.24
CA GLU A 377 4.65 11.13 0.37
C GLU A 377 4.06 11.11 1.78
N LEU A 378 4.80 11.65 2.74
CA LEU A 378 4.47 11.75 4.16
C LEU A 378 4.80 13.15 4.70
N ALA A 379 3.78 13.88 5.16
CA ALA A 379 3.90 15.18 5.80
C ALA A 379 4.74 16.21 5.01
N ALA A 380 4.50 16.33 3.71
CA ALA A 380 5.25 17.15 2.75
C ALA A 380 6.68 16.67 2.48
N CYS A 381 7.01 15.45 2.84
CA CYS A 381 8.29 14.83 2.50
C CYS A 381 8.05 13.63 1.56
N GLU A 382 8.81 13.55 0.46
CA GLU A 382 8.89 12.31 -0.28
C GLU A 382 9.89 11.40 0.40
N THR A 383 9.49 10.17 0.67
CA THR A 383 10.35 9.21 1.36
C THR A 383 11.08 8.28 0.39
N GLU A 384 10.67 8.27 -0.89
CA GLU A 384 11.17 7.35 -1.92
C GLU A 384 11.12 5.87 -1.49
N CYS A 385 10.25 5.56 -0.54
CA CYS A 385 10.06 4.20 -0.09
C CYS A 385 9.15 3.46 -1.05
N MET A 386 9.38 2.17 -1.17
CA MET A 386 8.76 1.32 -2.15
C MET A 386 9.20 1.62 -3.59
N ILE A 387 8.82 0.74 -4.48
CA ILE A 387 9.20 0.76 -5.89
C ILE A 387 8.05 1.30 -6.76
N GLY A 388 8.33 1.48 -8.04
CA GLY A 388 7.34 2.00 -8.99
C GLY A 388 7.22 3.53 -8.96
N TYR A 389 6.33 4.05 -9.79
CA TYR A 389 5.90 5.45 -9.80
C TYR A 389 4.38 5.50 -9.97
N HIS A 390 3.68 4.77 -9.08
CA HIS A 390 2.27 4.39 -9.22
C HIS A 390 1.26 5.54 -9.13
N SER A 391 1.69 6.77 -8.83
CA SER A 391 0.89 7.97 -9.08
C SER A 391 0.38 8.03 -10.52
N VAL A 392 1.18 7.52 -11.50
CA VAL A 392 0.75 7.45 -12.90
C VAL A 392 -0.42 6.48 -13.09
N SER A 393 -0.46 5.40 -12.34
CA SER A 393 -1.57 4.46 -12.33
C SER A 393 -2.86 5.12 -11.82
N VAL A 394 -2.79 5.83 -10.69
CA VAL A 394 -3.93 6.54 -10.11
C VAL A 394 -4.48 7.60 -11.07
N ILE A 395 -3.60 8.39 -11.68
CA ILE A 395 -3.96 9.44 -12.65
C ILE A 395 -4.59 8.82 -13.90
N SER A 396 -3.94 7.78 -14.47
CA SER A 396 -4.43 7.11 -15.68
C SER A 396 -5.77 6.40 -15.45
N ASP A 397 -5.90 5.66 -14.34
CA ASP A 397 -7.14 4.95 -13.99
C ASP A 397 -8.32 5.91 -13.85
N ALA A 398 -8.14 7.01 -13.14
CA ALA A 398 -9.15 8.05 -13.00
C ALA A 398 -9.52 8.66 -14.36
N TYR A 399 -8.52 8.99 -15.19
CA TYR A 399 -8.74 9.57 -16.52
C TYR A 399 -9.52 8.61 -17.42
N MET A 400 -9.11 7.35 -17.51
CA MET A 400 -9.75 6.32 -18.34
C MET A 400 -11.17 6.01 -17.89
N LYS A 401 -11.45 6.15 -16.61
CA LYS A 401 -12.79 6.00 -15.99
C LYS A 401 -13.67 7.24 -16.09
N GLY A 402 -13.24 8.27 -16.79
CA GLY A 402 -14.03 9.47 -17.10
C GLY A 402 -13.87 10.62 -16.12
N LEU A 403 -12.96 10.53 -15.15
CA LEU A 403 -12.53 11.65 -14.31
C LEU A 403 -11.39 12.40 -15.03
N ASP A 404 -11.70 12.90 -16.23
CA ASP A 404 -10.75 13.37 -17.24
C ASP A 404 -10.41 14.88 -17.13
N GLY A 405 -10.80 15.52 -16.05
CA GLY A 405 -10.61 16.95 -15.86
C GLY A 405 -11.50 17.84 -16.72
N LYS A 406 -12.37 17.27 -17.58
CA LYS A 406 -13.29 18.02 -18.47
C LYS A 406 -14.74 17.96 -17.99
N THR A 407 -15.02 17.21 -16.95
CA THR A 407 -16.36 17.08 -16.38
C THR A 407 -16.89 18.43 -15.94
N LYS A 408 -18.16 18.73 -16.30
CA LYS A 408 -18.83 20.00 -15.95
C LYS A 408 -19.22 20.11 -14.47
N VAL A 409 -18.87 19.12 -13.67
CA VAL A 409 -19.11 19.15 -12.22
C VAL A 409 -18.10 20.09 -11.59
N ALA A 410 -18.59 21.12 -10.90
CA ALA A 410 -17.73 22.09 -10.23
C ALA A 410 -16.80 21.38 -9.21
N GLY A 411 -15.49 21.65 -9.32
CA GLY A 411 -14.49 21.03 -8.46
C GLY A 411 -13.78 19.80 -9.04
N MET A 412 -14.26 19.20 -10.13
CA MET A 412 -13.69 18.00 -10.76
C MET A 412 -12.82 18.32 -11.99
N SER A 413 -11.97 19.34 -11.94
CA SER A 413 -11.11 19.67 -13.06
C SER A 413 -9.63 19.66 -12.67
N TYR A 414 -8.79 19.14 -13.56
CA TYR A 414 -7.33 19.25 -13.54
C TYR A 414 -6.80 19.32 -14.98
N ASP A 415 -5.54 19.73 -15.14
CA ASP A 415 -4.90 19.78 -16.45
C ASP A 415 -4.35 18.39 -16.83
N ALA A 416 -5.12 17.64 -17.64
CA ALA A 416 -4.74 16.31 -18.08
C ALA A 416 -3.47 16.28 -18.96
N LYS A 417 -3.16 17.37 -19.69
CA LYS A 417 -1.92 17.46 -20.48
C LYS A 417 -0.73 17.70 -19.58
N LYS A 418 -0.87 18.58 -18.56
CA LYS A 418 0.15 18.72 -17.53
C LYS A 418 0.38 17.40 -16.82
N ALA A 419 -0.69 16.72 -16.38
CA ALA A 419 -0.58 15.43 -15.72
C ALA A 419 0.20 14.41 -16.57
N LEU A 420 -0.10 14.28 -17.87
CA LEU A 420 0.64 13.40 -18.77
C LEU A 420 2.11 13.80 -18.94
N ASN A 421 2.42 15.09 -18.96
CA ASN A 421 3.81 15.58 -19.04
C ASN A 421 4.57 15.27 -17.73
N ASP A 422 3.94 15.45 -16.58
CA ASP A 422 4.51 15.17 -15.27
C ASP A 422 4.76 13.66 -15.10
N MET A 423 3.82 12.80 -15.55
CA MET A 423 3.99 11.33 -15.63
C MET A 423 5.19 10.97 -16.48
N ASN A 424 5.30 11.53 -17.70
CA ASN A 424 6.44 11.30 -18.60
C ASN A 424 7.77 11.75 -17.98
N PHE A 425 7.80 12.88 -17.31
CA PHE A 425 9.00 13.38 -16.63
C PHE A 425 9.43 12.39 -15.53
N THR A 426 8.52 12.01 -14.63
CA THR A 426 8.76 11.08 -13.52
C THR A 426 9.27 9.72 -13.99
N ALA A 427 8.74 9.20 -15.11
CA ALA A 427 9.18 7.94 -15.72
C ALA A 427 10.58 7.97 -16.36
N ASN A 428 11.15 9.16 -16.58
CA ASN A 428 12.44 9.33 -17.24
C ASN A 428 13.51 10.03 -16.38
N ILE A 429 13.20 10.34 -15.13
CA ILE A 429 14.17 10.90 -14.19
C ILE A 429 15.33 9.90 -13.97
N ASN A 430 16.58 10.38 -13.86
CA ASN A 430 17.74 9.49 -13.77
C ASN A 430 17.97 9.00 -12.33
N GLU A 431 16.99 8.29 -11.80
CA GLU A 431 16.97 7.74 -10.44
C GLU A 431 16.39 6.33 -10.47
N LEU A 432 16.74 5.52 -9.46
CA LEU A 432 16.19 4.17 -9.22
C LEU A 432 16.22 3.28 -10.48
N GLY A 433 17.28 3.43 -11.31
CA GLY A 433 17.49 2.62 -12.50
C GLY A 433 16.57 2.92 -13.69
N LYS A 434 15.67 3.93 -13.61
CA LYS A 434 14.67 4.22 -14.66
C LYS A 434 15.28 4.42 -16.05
N GLN A 435 16.41 5.12 -16.17
CA GLN A 435 17.08 5.28 -17.47
C GLN A 435 17.69 3.97 -17.99
N THR A 436 18.31 3.18 -17.13
CA THR A 436 18.84 1.86 -17.51
C THR A 436 17.70 0.93 -17.96
N TYR A 437 16.60 0.92 -17.23
CA TYR A 437 15.39 0.20 -17.62
C TYR A 437 14.86 0.64 -18.99
N ALA A 438 14.74 1.95 -19.22
CA ALA A 438 14.25 2.48 -20.50
C ALA A 438 15.14 2.10 -21.70
N ASN A 439 16.47 2.03 -21.49
CA ASN A 439 17.44 1.70 -22.53
C ASN A 439 17.54 0.19 -22.80
N ASN A 440 17.57 -0.63 -21.77
CA ASN A 440 17.82 -2.07 -21.85
C ASN A 440 16.54 -2.91 -21.88
N GLY A 441 15.40 -2.34 -21.48
CA GLY A 441 14.13 -3.03 -21.30
C GLY A 441 14.07 -3.90 -20.04
N TYR A 442 15.03 -3.80 -19.15
CA TYR A 442 15.02 -4.41 -17.81
C TYR A 442 16.17 -3.87 -16.97
N LEU A 443 16.10 -4.11 -15.65
CA LEU A 443 17.17 -3.87 -14.71
C LEU A 443 17.94 -5.16 -14.41
N SER A 444 19.26 -5.09 -14.46
CA SER A 444 20.13 -6.14 -13.96
C SER A 444 20.24 -6.05 -12.43
N SER A 445 20.46 -7.18 -11.76
CA SER A 445 20.75 -7.21 -10.32
C SER A 445 22.00 -6.41 -9.91
N SER A 446 22.86 -6.08 -10.86
CA SER A 446 24.03 -5.22 -10.65
C SER A 446 23.74 -3.73 -10.88
N ASP A 447 22.61 -3.38 -11.47
CA ASP A 447 22.21 -1.98 -11.72
C ASP A 447 21.47 -1.43 -10.49
N GLU A 448 20.53 -2.22 -9.97
CA GLU A 448 19.64 -1.83 -8.89
C GLU A 448 19.26 -3.04 -8.01
N PRO A 449 19.08 -2.86 -6.70
CA PRO A 449 18.35 -3.83 -5.88
C PRO A 449 16.90 -3.88 -6.33
N GLU A 450 16.21 -4.97 -6.02
CA GLU A 450 14.81 -5.21 -6.37
C GLU A 450 14.56 -5.18 -7.88
N SER A 451 15.59 -5.55 -8.65
CA SER A 451 15.66 -5.43 -10.11
C SER A 451 14.51 -6.12 -10.83
N VAL A 452 14.02 -7.26 -10.33
CA VAL A 452 12.86 -7.96 -10.90
C VAL A 452 11.59 -7.16 -10.65
N SER A 453 11.32 -6.85 -9.39
CA SER A 453 10.12 -6.12 -9.00
C SER A 453 10.04 -4.75 -9.68
N LYS A 454 11.12 -3.96 -9.66
CA LYS A 454 11.20 -2.67 -10.34
C LYS A 454 10.94 -2.79 -11.84
N THR A 455 11.54 -3.77 -12.52
CA THR A 455 11.30 -3.96 -13.96
C THR A 455 9.84 -4.26 -14.28
N LEU A 456 9.21 -5.14 -13.48
CA LEU A 456 7.82 -5.54 -13.68
C LEU A 456 6.86 -4.39 -13.41
N GLU A 457 7.07 -3.65 -12.33
CA GLU A 457 6.19 -2.55 -11.94
C GLU A 457 6.37 -1.32 -12.82
N TYR A 458 7.60 -1.01 -13.26
CA TYR A 458 7.83 0.03 -14.26
C TYR A 458 7.16 -0.31 -15.61
N ALA A 459 7.12 -1.58 -16.01
CA ALA A 459 6.41 -2.00 -17.22
C ALA A 459 4.89 -1.78 -17.10
N TYR A 460 4.33 -1.98 -15.93
CA TYR A 460 2.93 -1.68 -15.65
C TYR A 460 2.67 -0.17 -15.61
N ASP A 461 3.52 0.61 -14.97
CA ASP A 461 3.41 2.08 -14.95
C ASP A 461 3.48 2.67 -16.36
N ASP A 462 4.39 2.13 -17.20
CA ASP A 462 4.51 2.50 -18.62
C ASP A 462 3.22 2.17 -19.41
N PHE A 463 2.55 1.05 -19.11
CA PHE A 463 1.22 0.76 -19.66
C PHE A 463 0.21 1.88 -19.30
N CYS A 464 0.17 2.32 -18.05
CA CYS A 464 -0.71 3.40 -17.62
C CYS A 464 -0.45 4.72 -18.37
N ILE A 465 0.83 5.06 -18.59
CA ILE A 465 1.21 6.24 -19.39
C ILE A 465 0.77 6.06 -20.85
N ALA A 466 0.96 4.88 -21.44
CA ALA A 466 0.56 4.59 -22.81
C ALA A 466 -0.95 4.76 -23.03
N GLU A 467 -1.78 4.22 -22.13
CA GLU A 467 -3.23 4.32 -22.20
C GLU A 467 -3.69 5.79 -22.11
N MET A 468 -3.17 6.55 -21.14
CA MET A 468 -3.52 7.95 -21.01
C MET A 468 -3.01 8.80 -22.20
N ALA A 469 -1.81 8.54 -22.68
CA ALA A 469 -1.23 9.23 -23.85
C ALA A 469 -2.10 9.03 -25.10
N ALA A 470 -2.53 7.79 -25.37
CA ALA A 470 -3.46 7.48 -26.46
C ALA A 470 -4.78 8.21 -26.31
N ALA A 471 -5.35 8.22 -25.10
CA ALA A 471 -6.63 8.87 -24.82
C ALA A 471 -6.57 10.41 -24.90
N VAL A 472 -5.42 11.01 -24.59
CA VAL A 472 -5.15 12.46 -24.74
C VAL A 472 -4.86 12.84 -26.20
N GLY A 473 -4.49 11.86 -27.06
CA GLY A 473 -4.14 12.05 -28.46
C GLY A 473 -2.65 12.34 -28.70
N ASN A 474 -1.77 11.81 -27.85
CA ASN A 474 -0.30 11.86 -28.04
C ASN A 474 0.20 10.49 -28.50
N ASP A 475 0.05 10.20 -29.80
CA ASP A 475 0.35 8.89 -30.39
C ASP A 475 1.82 8.50 -30.29
N GLU A 476 2.76 9.46 -30.36
CA GLU A 476 4.19 9.20 -30.23
C GLU A 476 4.55 8.68 -28.83
N MET A 477 4.05 9.37 -27.81
CA MET A 477 4.26 8.96 -26.42
C MET A 477 3.55 7.63 -26.16
N ALA A 478 2.32 7.45 -26.63
CA ALA A 478 1.57 6.21 -26.51
C ALA A 478 2.36 5.02 -27.10
N LYS A 479 2.91 5.17 -28.30
CA LYS A 479 3.73 4.13 -28.94
C LYS A 479 5.00 3.81 -28.16
N THR A 480 5.69 4.83 -27.66
CA THR A 480 6.92 4.67 -26.88
C THR A 480 6.66 3.87 -25.60
N TYR A 481 5.67 4.28 -24.83
CA TYR A 481 5.35 3.64 -23.56
C TYR A 481 4.65 2.29 -23.76
N ARG A 482 3.87 2.11 -24.83
CA ARG A 482 3.33 0.81 -25.19
C ARG A 482 4.43 -0.22 -25.48
N LYS A 483 5.52 0.16 -26.15
CA LYS A 483 6.69 -0.70 -26.30
C LYS A 483 7.33 -1.05 -24.96
N ARG A 484 7.52 -0.06 -24.08
CA ARG A 484 8.16 -0.25 -22.78
C ARG A 484 7.33 -1.13 -21.85
N SER A 485 5.99 -1.09 -21.94
CA SER A 485 5.10 -1.92 -21.12
C SER A 485 5.30 -3.43 -21.31
N PHE A 486 5.96 -3.86 -22.39
CA PHE A 486 6.34 -5.26 -22.60
C PHE A 486 7.70 -5.64 -22.00
N SER A 487 8.35 -4.78 -21.26
CA SER A 487 9.68 -5.03 -20.66
C SER A 487 9.70 -6.25 -19.74
N PHE A 488 8.57 -6.63 -19.13
CA PHE A 488 8.43 -7.82 -18.29
C PHE A 488 8.87 -9.11 -19.01
N VAL A 489 8.73 -9.22 -20.33
CA VAL A 489 9.12 -10.41 -21.12
C VAL A 489 10.61 -10.71 -21.03
N ASN A 490 11.44 -9.69 -20.71
CA ASN A 490 12.88 -9.82 -20.59
C ASN A 490 13.33 -10.55 -19.33
N LEU A 491 12.45 -10.64 -18.33
CA LEU A 491 12.70 -11.37 -17.08
C LEU A 491 12.05 -12.75 -17.05
N PHE A 492 11.24 -13.09 -18.06
CA PHE A 492 10.62 -14.40 -18.12
C PHE A 492 11.63 -15.47 -18.57
N ASP A 493 11.89 -16.45 -17.68
CA ASP A 493 12.72 -17.61 -18.04
C ASP A 493 11.82 -18.73 -18.63
N PRO A 494 11.93 -19.00 -19.93
CA PRO A 494 11.10 -20.03 -20.58
C PRO A 494 11.34 -21.46 -20.07
N ASN A 495 12.48 -21.72 -19.40
CA ASN A 495 12.78 -23.05 -18.83
C ASN A 495 12.09 -23.27 -17.50
N THR A 496 12.19 -22.31 -16.57
CA THR A 496 11.62 -22.41 -15.22
C THR A 496 10.17 -21.95 -15.17
N LYS A 497 9.74 -21.10 -16.10
CA LYS A 497 8.41 -20.45 -16.14
C LYS A 497 8.19 -19.45 -14.98
N PHE A 498 9.27 -18.81 -14.53
CA PHE A 498 9.28 -17.78 -13.52
C PHE A 498 9.90 -16.48 -14.06
N MET A 499 9.58 -15.36 -13.42
CA MET A 499 10.31 -14.11 -13.58
C MET A 499 11.57 -14.20 -12.73
N ARG A 500 12.73 -14.09 -13.38
CA ARG A 500 14.05 -14.26 -12.75
C ARG A 500 14.88 -12.99 -12.86
N ALA A 501 15.72 -12.77 -11.87
CA ALA A 501 16.75 -11.76 -11.94
C ALA A 501 17.79 -12.11 -13.02
N ARG A 502 18.33 -11.07 -13.61
CA ARG A 502 19.44 -11.17 -14.56
C ARG A 502 20.65 -10.42 -14.01
N ARG A 503 21.84 -10.92 -14.27
CA ARG A 503 23.10 -10.22 -14.06
C ARG A 503 23.70 -9.92 -15.45
N GLY A 504 23.46 -8.69 -15.91
CA GLY A 504 23.65 -8.38 -17.32
C GLY A 504 22.81 -9.27 -18.24
N ALA A 505 23.40 -9.89 -19.24
CA ALA A 505 22.74 -10.83 -20.13
C ALA A 505 22.50 -12.22 -19.53
N GLN A 506 23.12 -12.56 -18.40
CA GLN A 506 23.07 -13.89 -17.79
C GLN A 506 21.93 -13.99 -16.76
N TRP A 507 21.29 -15.17 -16.64
CA TRP A 507 20.40 -15.44 -15.53
C TRP A 507 21.17 -15.45 -14.20
N TYR A 508 20.59 -14.79 -13.20
CA TYR A 508 21.10 -14.84 -11.82
C TYR A 508 20.86 -16.24 -11.24
N GLY A 509 21.89 -16.89 -10.69
CA GLY A 509 21.79 -18.22 -10.16
C GLY A 509 22.71 -18.44 -8.93
N PRO A 510 22.49 -19.53 -8.15
CA PRO A 510 21.46 -20.55 -8.37
C PRO A 510 20.04 -20.02 -8.14
N PHE A 511 19.04 -20.62 -8.81
CA PHE A 511 17.65 -20.16 -8.73
C PHE A 511 16.79 -21.07 -7.86
N ASP A 512 16.24 -20.53 -6.80
CA ASP A 512 15.17 -21.09 -5.99
C ASP A 512 13.98 -20.12 -5.99
N PRO A 513 12.81 -20.48 -6.54
CA PRO A 513 11.67 -19.56 -6.58
C PRO A 513 11.11 -19.21 -5.20
N SER A 514 11.45 -19.96 -4.14
CA SER A 514 11.03 -19.70 -2.76
C SER A 514 12.01 -18.82 -1.98
N GLU A 515 13.14 -18.47 -2.60
CA GLU A 515 14.15 -17.64 -1.95
C GLU A 515 13.72 -16.18 -1.89
N VAL A 516 13.66 -15.64 -0.68
CA VAL A 516 13.49 -14.22 -0.42
C VAL A 516 14.86 -13.57 -0.50
N ASN A 517 15.09 -12.75 -1.52
CA ASN A 517 16.37 -12.09 -1.76
C ASN A 517 16.17 -10.63 -2.25
N PHE A 518 17.27 -9.91 -2.44
CA PHE A 518 17.24 -8.51 -2.80
C PHE A 518 16.82 -8.21 -4.28
N ASN A 519 16.44 -9.20 -5.06
CA ASN A 519 15.92 -8.98 -6.41
C ASN A 519 14.41 -8.76 -6.43
N TYR A 520 13.71 -9.08 -5.33
CA TYR A 520 12.25 -8.95 -5.18
C TYR A 520 11.93 -8.08 -3.98
N THR A 521 11.01 -7.15 -4.17
CA THR A 521 10.52 -6.26 -3.10
C THR A 521 9.61 -7.06 -2.18
N GLU A 522 10.04 -7.24 -0.92
CA GLU A 522 9.25 -7.91 0.14
C GLU A 522 8.65 -9.27 -0.28
N ALA A 523 9.33 -10.00 -1.17
CA ALA A 523 8.75 -11.15 -1.83
C ALA A 523 9.81 -12.14 -2.29
N ASN A 524 9.34 -13.19 -2.96
CA ASN A 524 10.12 -14.13 -3.74
C ASN A 524 9.59 -14.24 -5.18
N SER A 525 10.16 -15.13 -5.98
CA SER A 525 9.75 -15.27 -7.39
C SER A 525 8.32 -15.80 -7.56
N TRP A 526 7.75 -16.54 -6.59
CA TRP A 526 6.36 -16.95 -6.65
C TRP A 526 5.39 -15.77 -6.64
N GLN A 527 5.63 -14.78 -5.76
CA GLN A 527 4.73 -13.63 -5.59
C GLN A 527 4.87 -12.60 -6.72
N TYR A 528 5.98 -12.60 -7.48
CA TYR A 528 6.17 -11.64 -8.58
C TYR A 528 6.03 -12.23 -9.99
N SER A 529 6.10 -13.56 -10.17
CA SER A 529 6.13 -14.14 -11.52
C SER A 529 4.86 -13.94 -12.35
N LEU A 530 3.74 -13.63 -11.73
CA LEU A 530 2.50 -13.28 -12.43
C LEU A 530 2.22 -11.77 -12.45
N TYR A 531 3.18 -10.95 -12.06
CA TYR A 531 3.02 -9.50 -12.08
C TYR A 531 3.26 -8.92 -13.48
N ALA A 532 2.32 -9.17 -14.37
CA ALA A 532 2.11 -8.48 -15.63
C ALA A 532 0.59 -8.33 -15.85
N PRO A 533 -0.13 -7.69 -14.91
CA PRO A 533 -1.59 -7.69 -14.89
C PRO A 533 -2.21 -6.97 -16.10
N HIS A 534 -1.46 -6.08 -16.73
CA HIS A 534 -1.85 -5.34 -17.92
C HIS A 534 -1.75 -6.17 -19.22
N GLU A 535 -1.01 -7.30 -19.22
CA GLU A 535 -0.73 -8.15 -20.39
C GLU A 535 -0.90 -9.66 -20.07
N ILE A 536 -1.95 -10.02 -19.36
CA ILE A 536 -2.20 -11.41 -18.92
C ILE A 536 -2.28 -12.39 -20.09
N GLU A 537 -2.78 -11.98 -21.25
CA GLU A 537 -2.84 -12.85 -22.43
C GLU A 537 -1.43 -13.18 -22.94
N VAL A 538 -0.52 -12.21 -22.97
CA VAL A 538 0.89 -12.43 -23.33
C VAL A 538 1.56 -13.34 -22.33
N LEU A 539 1.38 -13.06 -21.03
CA LEU A 539 1.93 -13.90 -19.95
C LEU A 539 1.40 -15.35 -20.05
N THR A 540 0.10 -15.52 -20.29
CA THR A 540 -0.52 -16.84 -20.49
C THR A 540 0.11 -17.60 -21.66
N ASN A 541 0.37 -16.92 -22.78
CA ASN A 541 1.04 -17.51 -23.94
C ASN A 541 2.49 -17.91 -23.65
N LEU A 542 3.24 -17.07 -22.89
CA LEU A 542 4.61 -17.38 -22.46
C LEU A 542 4.66 -18.61 -21.53
N LEU A 543 3.66 -18.78 -20.69
CA LEU A 543 3.52 -19.95 -19.81
C LEU A 543 3.21 -21.22 -20.61
N GLY A 544 2.62 -21.11 -21.81
CA GLY A 544 2.23 -22.23 -22.69
C GLY A 544 0.71 -22.40 -22.82
N GLY A 545 -0.07 -21.35 -22.57
CA GLY A 545 -1.52 -21.31 -22.73
C GLY A 545 -2.31 -21.45 -21.42
N ARG A 546 -3.63 -21.46 -21.53
CA ARG A 546 -4.57 -21.40 -20.39
C ARG A 546 -4.43 -22.57 -19.42
N ASP A 547 -4.23 -23.79 -19.90
CA ASP A 547 -4.04 -24.95 -19.03
C ASP A 547 -2.70 -24.86 -18.25
N SER A 548 -1.68 -24.26 -18.88
CA SER A 548 -0.39 -24.03 -18.21
C SER A 548 -0.49 -22.94 -17.16
N LEU A 549 -1.24 -21.85 -17.42
CA LEU A 549 -1.54 -20.83 -16.41
C LEU A 549 -2.34 -21.43 -15.25
N GLU A 550 -3.37 -22.27 -15.54
CA GLU A 550 -4.13 -22.96 -14.50
C GLU A 550 -3.20 -23.81 -13.61
N ALA A 551 -2.35 -24.64 -14.25
CA ALA A 551 -1.41 -25.50 -13.53
C ALA A 551 -0.38 -24.69 -12.71
N TRP A 552 0.07 -23.56 -13.22
CA TRP A 552 0.98 -22.67 -12.49
C TRP A 552 0.32 -22.06 -11.25
N LEU A 553 -0.90 -21.56 -11.39
CA LEU A 553 -1.70 -21.03 -10.28
C LEU A 553 -2.01 -22.14 -9.24
N ASP A 554 -2.35 -23.35 -9.70
CA ASP A 554 -2.58 -24.47 -8.78
C ASP A 554 -1.32 -24.77 -7.95
N ARG A 555 -0.14 -24.72 -8.55
CA ARG A 555 1.12 -24.86 -7.83
C ARG A 555 1.34 -23.74 -6.83
N LEU A 556 1.08 -22.49 -7.21
CA LEU A 556 1.18 -21.33 -6.30
C LEU A 556 0.38 -21.55 -5.02
N PHE A 557 -0.89 -21.95 -5.15
CA PHE A 557 -1.79 -22.13 -4.00
C PHE A 557 -1.63 -23.45 -3.24
N THR A 558 -0.84 -24.41 -3.75
CA THR A 558 -0.69 -25.74 -3.13
C THR A 558 0.74 -26.12 -2.77
N THR A 559 1.74 -25.36 -3.24
CA THR A 559 3.15 -25.60 -2.88
C THR A 559 3.34 -25.30 -1.39
N GLU A 560 4.12 -26.14 -0.70
CA GLU A 560 4.41 -25.99 0.72
C GLU A 560 4.95 -24.60 1.07
N MET A 561 4.47 -24.04 2.17
CA MET A 561 4.80 -22.70 2.67
C MET A 561 6.20 -22.65 3.31
N LYS A 562 7.22 -23.06 2.58
CA LYS A 562 8.60 -22.99 3.03
C LYS A 562 9.31 -21.86 2.29
N LEU A 563 9.66 -20.82 3.02
CA LEU A 563 10.52 -19.76 2.53
C LEU A 563 11.99 -20.08 2.80
N SER A 564 12.87 -19.63 1.92
CA SER A 564 14.32 -19.66 2.08
C SER A 564 14.89 -18.25 1.89
N GLY A 565 16.17 -18.04 2.17
CA GLY A 565 16.83 -16.75 2.04
C GLY A 565 16.69 -15.86 3.29
N ARG A 566 16.44 -14.57 3.09
CA ARG A 566 16.29 -13.60 4.20
C ARG A 566 14.91 -13.66 4.84
N GLU A 567 14.82 -13.25 6.10
CA GLU A 567 13.53 -13.03 6.76
C GLU A 567 12.86 -11.76 6.19
N GLN A 568 11.54 -11.84 6.00
CA GLN A 568 10.71 -10.73 5.55
C GLN A 568 9.38 -10.75 6.31
N ALA A 569 9.14 -9.71 7.09
CA ALA A 569 7.99 -9.62 7.99
C ALA A 569 6.65 -9.53 7.24
N ASP A 570 6.67 -8.95 6.04
CA ASP A 570 5.45 -8.68 5.25
C ASP A 570 4.90 -9.92 4.54
N ILE A 571 5.67 -11.00 4.39
CA ILE A 571 5.20 -12.25 3.79
C ILE A 571 4.34 -13.03 4.78
N THR A 572 3.07 -12.67 4.87
CA THR A 572 2.08 -13.23 5.80
C THR A 572 0.82 -13.66 5.07
N GLY A 573 -0.15 -14.26 5.78
CA GLY A 573 -1.42 -14.68 5.18
C GLY A 573 -1.24 -15.71 4.05
N LEU A 574 -0.41 -16.73 4.27
CA LEU A 574 -0.02 -17.67 3.23
C LEU A 574 -1.09 -18.74 2.94
N ILE A 575 -1.35 -18.94 1.65
CA ILE A 575 -2.05 -20.11 1.09
C ILE A 575 -1.12 -20.72 0.03
N GLY A 576 -0.39 -21.76 0.36
CA GLY A 576 0.75 -22.20 -0.44
C GLY A 576 1.83 -21.11 -0.47
N GLN A 577 2.21 -20.67 -1.67
CA GLN A 577 3.14 -19.55 -1.87
C GLN A 577 2.43 -18.22 -2.18
N TYR A 578 1.09 -18.20 -2.23
CA TYR A 578 0.30 -16.99 -2.27
C TYR A 578 0.36 -16.30 -0.91
N ALA A 579 0.75 -15.04 -0.86
CA ALA A 579 0.88 -14.25 0.36
C ALA A 579 -0.16 -13.12 0.36
N HIS A 580 -1.29 -13.31 1.07
CA HIS A 580 -2.35 -12.29 1.08
C HIS A 580 -1.96 -11.04 1.87
N GLY A 581 -1.10 -11.19 2.87
CA GLY A 581 -0.62 -10.10 3.71
C GLY A 581 0.33 -9.13 3.01
N ASN A 582 0.63 -9.33 1.72
CA ASN A 582 1.44 -8.40 0.93
C ASN A 582 0.89 -8.21 -0.49
N GLU A 583 0.98 -7.02 -1.01
CA GLU A 583 0.28 -6.50 -2.18
C GLU A 583 0.60 -7.20 -3.51
N PRO A 584 1.82 -7.66 -3.80
CA PRO A 584 2.12 -8.32 -5.07
C PRO A 584 1.22 -9.51 -5.40
N SER A 585 0.62 -10.14 -4.38
CA SER A 585 -0.26 -11.30 -4.54
C SER A 585 -1.74 -10.94 -4.80
N HIS A 586 -2.19 -9.72 -4.52
CA HIS A 586 -3.61 -9.35 -4.44
C HIS A 586 -4.43 -9.63 -5.70
N HIS A 587 -3.83 -9.59 -6.89
CA HIS A 587 -4.51 -9.86 -8.16
C HIS A 587 -4.56 -11.35 -8.53
N MET A 588 -3.70 -12.19 -7.94
CA MET A 588 -3.41 -13.54 -8.46
C MET A 588 -4.60 -14.49 -8.42
N ALA A 589 -5.45 -14.43 -7.39
CA ALA A 589 -6.63 -15.29 -7.30
C ALA A 589 -7.62 -15.03 -8.43
N TYR A 590 -7.63 -13.83 -9.00
CA TYR A 590 -8.49 -13.45 -10.12
C TYR A 590 -7.98 -13.96 -11.48
N LEU A 591 -6.70 -14.36 -11.57
CA LEU A 591 -6.11 -14.82 -12.83
C LEU A 591 -6.69 -16.15 -13.32
N TYR A 592 -7.35 -16.92 -12.46
CA TYR A 592 -8.11 -18.09 -12.92
C TYR A 592 -9.25 -17.74 -13.89
N ASN A 593 -9.74 -16.49 -13.91
CA ASN A 593 -10.71 -16.04 -14.90
C ASN A 593 -10.15 -16.09 -16.35
N PHE A 594 -8.83 -16.05 -16.53
CA PHE A 594 -8.16 -16.18 -17.81
C PHE A 594 -7.82 -17.63 -18.18
N THR A 595 -8.24 -18.60 -17.36
CA THR A 595 -8.07 -20.03 -17.60
C THR A 595 -9.40 -20.68 -18.05
N ASN A 596 -9.42 -22.00 -18.20
CA ASN A 596 -10.65 -22.76 -18.43
C ASN A 596 -11.40 -23.11 -17.12
N ALA A 597 -10.96 -22.56 -15.99
CA ALA A 597 -11.45 -22.90 -14.66
C ALA A 597 -11.74 -21.65 -13.77
N PRO A 598 -12.55 -20.67 -14.21
CA PRO A 598 -12.84 -19.46 -13.42
C PRO A 598 -13.53 -19.75 -12.09
N TYR A 599 -14.13 -20.93 -11.91
CA TYR A 599 -14.66 -21.37 -10.64
C TYR A 599 -13.57 -21.44 -9.54
N LYS A 600 -12.28 -21.54 -9.93
CA LYS A 600 -11.17 -21.49 -8.96
C LYS A 600 -10.94 -20.07 -8.43
N THR A 601 -11.15 -19.01 -9.23
CA THR A 601 -11.25 -17.65 -8.72
C THR A 601 -12.26 -17.59 -7.58
N GLN A 602 -13.48 -18.07 -7.82
CA GLN A 602 -14.56 -18.03 -6.85
C GLN A 602 -14.22 -18.80 -5.56
N TYR A 603 -13.62 -19.97 -5.71
CA TYR A 603 -13.18 -20.80 -4.60
C TYR A 603 -12.10 -20.11 -3.73
N TYR A 604 -11.03 -19.56 -4.36
CA TYR A 604 -9.97 -18.94 -3.61
C TYR A 604 -10.37 -17.59 -3.01
N ILE A 605 -11.21 -16.81 -3.69
CA ILE A 605 -11.78 -15.58 -3.12
C ILE A 605 -12.64 -15.91 -1.89
N ASP A 606 -13.53 -16.90 -1.98
CA ASP A 606 -14.32 -17.35 -0.83
C ASP A 606 -13.43 -17.77 0.36
N ARG A 607 -12.36 -18.50 0.06
CA ARG A 607 -11.40 -18.96 1.04
C ARG A 607 -10.65 -17.79 1.70
N ILE A 608 -10.14 -16.85 0.92
CA ILE A 608 -9.40 -15.68 1.42
C ILE A 608 -10.33 -14.82 2.29
N LEU A 609 -11.55 -14.51 1.83
CA LEU A 609 -12.52 -13.72 2.58
C LEU A 609 -12.85 -14.32 3.95
N LYS A 610 -12.84 -15.66 4.07
CA LYS A 610 -13.17 -16.39 5.31
C LYS A 610 -11.98 -16.67 6.23
N GLU A 611 -10.80 -16.88 5.66
CA GLU A 611 -9.62 -17.30 6.42
C GLU A 611 -8.70 -16.13 6.80
N MET A 612 -8.75 -15.00 6.09
CA MET A 612 -7.80 -13.91 6.23
C MET A 612 -8.41 -12.64 6.86
N TYR A 613 -9.74 -12.62 7.08
CA TYR A 613 -10.43 -11.47 7.67
C TYR A 613 -11.38 -11.90 8.77
N HIS A 614 -11.26 -11.29 9.96
CA HIS A 614 -12.06 -11.63 11.13
C HIS A 614 -12.46 -10.37 11.91
N ALA A 615 -13.63 -10.40 12.57
CA ALA A 615 -14.07 -9.34 13.47
C ALA A 615 -13.35 -9.45 14.84
N LYS A 616 -12.01 -9.37 14.83
CA LYS A 616 -11.12 -9.48 16.00
C LYS A 616 -9.96 -8.49 15.85
N PRO A 617 -9.25 -8.16 16.94
CA PRO A 617 -8.08 -7.28 16.87
C PRO A 617 -6.98 -7.78 15.91
N ASP A 618 -6.76 -9.10 15.87
CA ASP A 618 -5.84 -9.78 14.94
C ASP A 618 -6.51 -10.21 13.63
N GLY A 619 -7.56 -9.51 13.23
CA GLY A 619 -8.42 -9.88 12.11
C GLY A 619 -7.92 -9.50 10.72
N LEU A 620 -6.68 -9.05 10.58
CA LEU A 620 -5.99 -8.81 9.32
C LEU A 620 -4.73 -9.67 9.25
N SER A 621 -4.41 -10.19 8.08
CA SER A 621 -3.30 -11.14 7.89
C SER A 621 -1.93 -10.48 7.69
N GLY A 622 -1.85 -9.17 7.57
CA GLY A 622 -0.64 -8.35 7.41
C GLY A 622 -0.95 -6.89 7.65
N ASN A 623 -0.03 -6.02 7.25
CA ASN A 623 -0.22 -4.58 7.27
C ASN A 623 -1.53 -4.19 6.59
N GLU A 624 -2.23 -3.21 7.15
CA GLU A 624 -3.49 -2.72 6.55
C GLU A 624 -3.21 -1.83 5.32
N ASP A 625 -2.05 -1.16 5.33
CA ASP A 625 -1.45 -0.35 4.28
C ASP A 625 -2.36 0.74 3.72
N CYS A 626 -2.71 1.68 4.62
CA CYS A 626 -3.44 2.91 4.28
C CYS A 626 -4.74 2.66 3.50
N GLY A 627 -5.40 1.54 3.79
CA GLY A 627 -6.69 1.18 3.18
C GLY A 627 -6.60 0.08 2.11
N GLN A 628 -5.42 -0.36 1.68
CA GLN A 628 -5.34 -1.33 0.56
C GLN A 628 -5.83 -2.73 0.93
N MET A 629 -5.41 -3.28 2.06
CA MET A 629 -5.90 -4.59 2.54
C MET A 629 -7.42 -4.58 2.73
N SER A 630 -7.94 -3.48 3.27
CA SER A 630 -9.37 -3.26 3.47
C SER A 630 -10.12 -3.06 2.15
N ALA A 631 -9.56 -2.32 1.19
CA ALA A 631 -10.16 -2.12 -0.13
C ALA A 631 -10.25 -3.43 -0.93
N TRP A 632 -9.27 -4.32 -0.79
CA TRP A 632 -9.32 -5.66 -1.36
C TRP A 632 -10.54 -6.42 -0.84
N TYR A 633 -10.77 -6.39 0.50
CA TYR A 633 -11.96 -7.03 1.10
C TYR A 633 -13.25 -6.39 0.61
N VAL A 634 -13.35 -5.05 0.61
CA VAL A 634 -14.55 -4.33 0.16
C VAL A 634 -14.91 -4.71 -1.28
N LEU A 635 -13.96 -4.59 -2.22
CA LEU A 635 -14.19 -4.88 -3.62
C LEU A 635 -14.49 -6.36 -3.85
N SER A 636 -13.71 -7.27 -3.25
CA SER A 636 -13.87 -8.72 -3.42
C SER A 636 -15.19 -9.23 -2.83
N SER A 637 -15.60 -8.68 -1.68
CA SER A 637 -16.90 -9.02 -1.07
C SER A 637 -18.11 -8.53 -1.89
N LEU A 638 -17.92 -7.52 -2.74
CA LEU A 638 -18.88 -7.08 -3.74
C LEU A 638 -18.83 -7.92 -5.03
N GLY A 639 -17.83 -8.81 -5.15
CA GLY A 639 -17.62 -9.66 -6.33
C GLY A 639 -16.91 -8.97 -7.50
N LEU A 640 -16.16 -7.89 -7.25
CA LEU A 640 -15.46 -7.09 -8.25
C LEU A 640 -14.01 -6.86 -7.80
N TYR A 641 -13.04 -6.88 -8.73
CA TYR A 641 -11.67 -6.45 -8.45
C TYR A 641 -10.96 -5.96 -9.72
N PRO A 642 -10.30 -4.80 -9.70
CA PRO A 642 -9.48 -4.32 -10.81
C PRO A 642 -8.07 -4.93 -10.70
N ILE A 643 -7.68 -5.82 -11.63
CA ILE A 643 -6.34 -6.42 -11.59
C ILE A 643 -5.26 -5.52 -12.18
N ALA A 644 -5.64 -4.58 -13.04
CA ALA A 644 -4.74 -3.64 -13.72
C ALA A 644 -5.43 -2.27 -13.83
N PRO A 645 -5.40 -1.43 -12.78
CA PRO A 645 -5.88 -0.05 -12.86
C PRO A 645 -5.24 0.69 -14.05
N GLY A 646 -5.96 1.65 -14.66
CA GLY A 646 -5.63 2.18 -15.99
C GLY A 646 -6.31 1.42 -17.12
N ASN A 647 -6.62 0.14 -16.91
CA ASN A 647 -7.59 -0.63 -17.67
C ASN A 647 -8.95 -0.55 -16.95
N THR A 648 -10.00 -0.16 -17.65
CA THR A 648 -11.32 0.08 -17.04
C THR A 648 -12.09 -1.18 -16.62
N MET A 649 -11.51 -2.37 -16.80
CA MET A 649 -12.17 -3.65 -16.55
C MET A 649 -12.04 -4.13 -15.11
N TYR A 650 -13.16 -4.54 -14.52
CA TYR A 650 -13.18 -5.30 -13.28
C TYR A 650 -13.33 -6.78 -13.57
N GLN A 651 -12.54 -7.60 -12.89
CA GLN A 651 -12.74 -9.05 -12.84
C GLN A 651 -13.90 -9.36 -11.89
N ILE A 652 -14.76 -10.30 -12.29
CA ILE A 652 -15.87 -10.76 -11.48
C ILE A 652 -15.42 -11.99 -10.69
N GLY A 653 -15.50 -11.89 -9.36
CA GLY A 653 -15.24 -12.96 -8.43
C GLY A 653 -16.50 -13.59 -7.85
N ARG A 654 -16.52 -13.80 -6.54
CA ARG A 654 -17.62 -14.35 -5.78
C ARG A 654 -18.08 -13.32 -4.74
N PRO A 655 -19.30 -12.75 -4.87
CA PRO A 655 -19.81 -11.80 -3.89
C PRO A 655 -20.15 -12.50 -2.56
N LEU A 656 -19.96 -11.78 -1.45
CA LEU A 656 -20.20 -12.31 -0.11
C LEU A 656 -21.64 -12.08 0.38
N PHE A 657 -22.28 -10.99 -0.05
CA PHE A 657 -23.58 -10.54 0.47
C PHE A 657 -24.75 -11.01 -0.40
N SER A 658 -25.92 -11.17 0.20
CA SER A 658 -27.14 -11.46 -0.56
C SER A 658 -27.54 -10.30 -1.46
N LYS A 659 -27.26 -9.08 -1.01
CA LYS A 659 -27.44 -7.86 -1.80
C LYS A 659 -26.44 -6.79 -1.35
N ALA A 660 -25.93 -6.03 -2.33
CA ALA A 660 -25.23 -4.77 -2.08
C ALA A 660 -25.75 -3.68 -3.02
N THR A 661 -25.75 -2.43 -2.56
CA THR A 661 -26.11 -1.27 -3.39
C THR A 661 -25.00 -0.23 -3.28
N ILE A 662 -24.37 0.12 -4.39
CA ILE A 662 -23.37 1.18 -4.48
C ILE A 662 -24.07 2.44 -5.02
N ASN A 663 -23.98 3.53 -4.27
CA ASN A 663 -24.43 4.84 -4.73
C ASN A 663 -23.29 5.51 -5.48
N VAL A 664 -23.34 5.54 -6.81
CA VAL A 664 -22.25 6.10 -7.64
C VAL A 664 -22.42 7.59 -7.92
N ASP A 665 -23.65 8.09 -7.85
CA ASP A 665 -23.95 9.51 -7.96
C ASP A 665 -25.20 9.87 -7.14
N ASN A 666 -24.99 10.66 -6.09
CA ASN A 666 -26.08 11.09 -5.22
C ASN A 666 -27.01 12.13 -5.89
N GLN A 667 -26.51 12.90 -6.87
CA GLN A 667 -27.30 13.93 -7.53
C GLN A 667 -28.30 13.33 -8.53
N SER A 668 -27.86 12.35 -9.32
CA SER A 668 -28.72 11.62 -10.26
C SER A 668 -29.41 10.40 -9.65
N ASN A 669 -29.10 10.05 -8.38
CA ASN A 669 -29.55 8.83 -7.70
C ASN A 669 -29.17 7.55 -8.47
N THR A 670 -28.06 7.57 -9.20
CA THR A 670 -27.55 6.42 -9.94
C THR A 670 -26.97 5.38 -8.99
N LYS A 671 -27.39 4.13 -9.14
CA LYS A 671 -27.02 3.02 -8.26
C LYS A 671 -26.65 1.78 -9.03
N ILE A 672 -25.75 1.00 -8.45
CA ILE A 672 -25.44 -0.36 -8.86
C ILE A 672 -25.99 -1.28 -7.78
N ASP A 673 -26.97 -2.12 -8.14
CA ASP A 673 -27.47 -3.18 -7.28
C ASP A 673 -26.75 -4.50 -7.63
N ILE A 674 -26.06 -5.08 -6.68
CA ILE A 674 -25.46 -6.41 -6.77
C ILE A 674 -26.39 -7.36 -6.03
N ILE A 675 -26.92 -8.37 -6.72
CA ILE A 675 -27.94 -9.29 -6.20
C ILE A 675 -27.41 -10.72 -6.32
N CYS A 676 -27.39 -11.46 -5.22
CA CYS A 676 -26.90 -12.82 -5.16
C CYS A 676 -28.05 -13.77 -4.80
N ASN A 677 -28.60 -14.41 -5.82
CA ASN A 677 -29.61 -15.46 -5.65
C ASN A 677 -28.96 -16.73 -5.09
N ASN A 678 -29.66 -17.44 -4.22
CA ASN A 678 -29.17 -18.67 -3.58
C ASN A 678 -27.89 -18.49 -2.77
N GLN A 679 -27.67 -17.29 -2.19
CA GLN A 679 -26.53 -17.07 -1.31
C GLN A 679 -26.63 -17.97 -0.06
N GLY A 680 -25.51 -18.60 0.31
CA GLY A 680 -25.42 -19.49 1.48
C GLY A 680 -24.00 -19.99 1.70
N ALA A 681 -23.69 -20.44 2.92
CA ALA A 681 -22.32 -20.82 3.31
C ALA A 681 -21.71 -21.95 2.45
N ALA A 682 -22.52 -22.84 1.88
CA ALA A 682 -22.08 -23.91 0.99
C ALA A 682 -21.93 -23.47 -0.48
N ASN A 683 -22.55 -22.35 -0.87
CA ASN A 683 -22.64 -21.90 -2.26
C ASN A 683 -21.46 -20.96 -2.59
N CYS A 684 -20.27 -21.52 -2.78
CA CYS A 684 -19.08 -20.74 -3.09
C CYS A 684 -18.86 -20.50 -4.59
N TYR A 685 -19.61 -21.17 -5.47
CA TYR A 685 -19.49 -21.04 -6.91
C TYR A 685 -20.58 -20.17 -7.52
N VAL A 686 -20.28 -19.60 -8.67
CA VAL A 686 -21.20 -18.80 -9.49
C VAL A 686 -21.60 -19.62 -10.71
N ALA A 687 -22.89 -19.99 -10.79
CA ALA A 687 -23.47 -20.70 -11.94
C ALA A 687 -23.64 -19.77 -13.14
N SER A 688 -24.01 -18.51 -12.92
CA SER A 688 -24.08 -17.47 -13.96
C SER A 688 -24.04 -16.07 -13.35
N VAL A 689 -23.58 -15.10 -14.12
CA VAL A 689 -23.63 -13.68 -13.80
C VAL A 689 -24.25 -12.89 -14.95
N LYS A 690 -25.10 -11.92 -14.63
CA LYS A 690 -25.83 -11.10 -15.63
C LYS A 690 -25.73 -9.63 -15.25
N TRP A 691 -25.60 -8.77 -16.26
CA TRP A 691 -25.80 -7.33 -16.15
C TRP A 691 -27.12 -6.93 -16.82
N ASN A 692 -28.04 -6.36 -16.05
CA ASN A 692 -29.39 -5.98 -16.51
C ASN A 692 -30.08 -7.11 -17.31
N GLY A 693 -29.95 -8.36 -16.81
CA GLY A 693 -30.52 -9.58 -17.42
C GLY A 693 -29.71 -10.18 -18.57
N LYS A 694 -28.64 -9.50 -19.06
CA LYS A 694 -27.75 -10.01 -20.11
C LYS A 694 -26.59 -10.79 -19.48
N LEU A 695 -26.34 -12.01 -19.97
CA LEU A 695 -25.25 -12.88 -19.49
C LEU A 695 -23.88 -12.23 -19.73
N ILE A 696 -23.01 -12.33 -18.73
CA ILE A 696 -21.58 -12.01 -18.80
C ILE A 696 -20.81 -13.34 -18.80
N PRO A 697 -20.33 -13.82 -19.95
CA PRO A 697 -19.72 -15.13 -20.04
C PRO A 697 -18.24 -15.16 -19.64
N ASP A 698 -17.56 -14.03 -19.69
CA ASP A 698 -16.11 -13.86 -19.52
C ASP A 698 -15.71 -13.38 -18.11
N PHE A 699 -16.67 -13.24 -17.20
CA PHE A 699 -16.44 -12.77 -15.82
C PHE A 699 -15.69 -11.42 -15.74
N GLN A 700 -15.99 -10.50 -16.69
CA GLN A 700 -15.44 -9.14 -16.71
C GLN A 700 -16.55 -8.12 -16.96
N ILE A 701 -16.41 -6.93 -16.35
CA ILE A 701 -17.34 -5.82 -16.56
C ILE A 701 -16.59 -4.49 -16.59
N ASP A 702 -16.93 -3.65 -17.57
CA ASP A 702 -16.30 -2.34 -17.73
C ASP A 702 -16.86 -1.29 -16.77
N HIS A 703 -15.98 -0.41 -16.26
CA HIS A 703 -16.33 0.68 -15.35
C HIS A 703 -17.43 1.59 -15.93
N LYS A 704 -17.31 1.99 -17.20
CA LYS A 704 -18.30 2.85 -17.84
C LYS A 704 -19.70 2.22 -17.87
N THR A 705 -19.74 0.89 -18.03
CA THR A 705 -20.99 0.12 -17.96
C THR A 705 -21.58 0.16 -16.54
N LEU A 706 -20.77 -0.02 -15.51
CA LEU A 706 -21.21 0.07 -14.11
C LEU A 706 -21.76 1.46 -13.77
N MET A 707 -21.07 2.52 -14.23
CA MET A 707 -21.45 3.91 -13.96
C MET A 707 -22.76 4.37 -14.60
N LEU A 708 -23.31 3.59 -15.53
CA LEU A 708 -24.66 3.82 -16.04
C LEU A 708 -25.75 3.44 -15.03
N GLY A 709 -25.38 2.72 -13.99
CA GLY A 709 -26.31 2.13 -13.03
C GLY A 709 -27.04 0.90 -13.58
N GLY A 710 -27.47 0.04 -12.69
CA GLY A 710 -28.17 -1.18 -13.07
C GLY A 710 -28.03 -2.29 -12.07
N LYS A 711 -28.25 -3.53 -12.54
CA LYS A 711 -28.23 -4.73 -11.70
C LYS A 711 -27.20 -5.73 -12.17
N LEU A 712 -26.29 -6.10 -11.26
CA LEU A 712 -25.37 -7.22 -11.43
C LEU A 712 -25.93 -8.42 -10.64
N GLU A 713 -26.43 -9.42 -11.34
CA GLU A 713 -27.17 -10.54 -10.78
C GLU A 713 -26.35 -11.82 -10.84
N PHE A 714 -26.10 -12.42 -9.69
CA PHE A 714 -25.39 -13.68 -9.53
C PHE A 714 -26.35 -14.81 -9.20
N GLU A 715 -26.16 -15.96 -9.80
CA GLU A 715 -26.79 -17.21 -9.41
C GLU A 715 -25.76 -18.10 -8.72
N MET A 716 -25.87 -18.26 -7.40
CA MET A 716 -24.92 -19.01 -6.60
C MET A 716 -25.25 -20.50 -6.57
N THR A 717 -24.22 -21.35 -6.39
CA THR A 717 -24.36 -22.81 -6.35
C THR A 717 -23.26 -23.47 -5.50
N ASP A 718 -23.59 -24.62 -4.90
CA ASP A 718 -22.64 -25.53 -4.28
C ASP A 718 -21.94 -26.49 -5.28
N LYS A 719 -22.48 -26.57 -6.50
CA LYS A 719 -21.98 -27.47 -7.53
C LYS A 719 -20.83 -26.80 -8.29
N LYS A 720 -19.67 -27.42 -8.24
CA LYS A 720 -18.52 -27.01 -9.02
C LYS A 720 -18.90 -26.96 -10.52
N PRO A 721 -18.80 -25.78 -11.18
CA PRO A 721 -19.07 -25.70 -12.61
C PRO A 721 -18.12 -26.56 -13.43
N ALA A 722 -18.57 -27.03 -14.61
CA ALA A 722 -17.68 -27.69 -15.55
C ALA A 722 -16.64 -26.69 -16.08
N LYS A 723 -15.48 -27.20 -16.53
CA LYS A 723 -14.54 -26.37 -17.31
C LYS A 723 -15.28 -25.82 -18.52
N SER A 724 -15.24 -24.52 -18.72
CA SER A 724 -15.94 -23.86 -19.83
C SER A 724 -15.00 -23.69 -21.01
N ASN A 725 -15.50 -23.92 -22.22
CA ASN A 725 -14.83 -23.48 -23.43
C ASN A 725 -15.04 -21.96 -23.55
N TYR A 726 -14.18 -21.19 -22.90
CA TYR A 726 -14.17 -19.73 -23.05
C TYR A 726 -13.85 -19.34 -24.50
N PRO A 727 -14.33 -18.18 -24.96
CA PRO A 727 -13.90 -17.61 -26.23
C PRO A 727 -12.37 -17.65 -26.29
N GLN A 728 -11.83 -18.00 -27.46
CA GLN A 728 -10.36 -17.92 -27.63
C GLN A 728 -9.91 -16.52 -27.22
N MET A 729 -8.82 -16.46 -26.43
CA MET A 729 -8.20 -15.20 -26.13
C MET A 729 -7.93 -14.48 -27.47
N ASN A 730 -8.23 -13.19 -27.53
CA ASN A 730 -7.89 -12.41 -28.71
C ASN A 730 -6.37 -12.57 -28.96
N THR A 731 -6.00 -12.69 -30.22
CA THR A 731 -4.56 -12.63 -30.56
C THR A 731 -4.08 -11.26 -30.11
N VAL A 732 -3.19 -11.23 -29.13
CA VAL A 732 -2.59 -9.97 -28.66
C VAL A 732 -1.82 -9.39 -29.85
N ASP A 733 -2.20 -8.19 -30.24
CA ASP A 733 -1.48 -7.45 -31.28
C ASP A 733 -0.20 -6.86 -30.65
N LEU A 734 0.85 -7.69 -30.66
CA LEU A 734 2.16 -7.30 -30.13
C LEU A 734 2.76 -6.24 -31.05
N PRO A 735 3.19 -5.08 -30.50
CA PRO A 735 3.87 -4.08 -31.32
C PRO A 735 5.08 -4.69 -32.04
N SER A 736 5.18 -4.44 -33.33
CA SER A 736 6.25 -5.01 -34.17
C SER A 736 7.65 -4.63 -33.71
N GLU A 737 7.77 -3.56 -32.91
CA GLU A 737 9.01 -3.04 -32.35
C GLU A 737 9.45 -3.72 -31.06
N VAL A 738 8.60 -4.59 -30.48
CA VAL A 738 8.95 -5.35 -29.28
C VAL A 738 9.82 -6.54 -29.66
N VAL A 739 11.09 -6.48 -29.28
CA VAL A 739 12.06 -7.58 -29.45
C VAL A 739 12.67 -7.89 -28.09
N PRO A 740 12.45 -9.10 -27.54
CA PRO A 740 12.99 -9.47 -26.23
C PRO A 740 14.50 -9.40 -26.18
N ALA A 741 15.04 -8.95 -25.05
CA ALA A 741 16.46 -9.01 -24.80
C ALA A 741 16.93 -10.47 -24.70
N PRO A 742 17.95 -10.90 -25.46
CA PRO A 742 18.47 -12.26 -25.39
C PRO A 742 19.17 -12.50 -24.05
N PHE A 743 19.39 -13.79 -23.72
CA PHE A 743 19.98 -14.18 -22.44
C PHE A 743 20.99 -15.31 -22.59
N ILE A 744 21.89 -15.41 -21.59
CA ILE A 744 22.80 -16.53 -21.43
C ILE A 744 22.21 -17.46 -20.38
N LYS A 745 22.00 -18.73 -20.75
CA LYS A 745 21.43 -19.77 -19.89
C LYS A 745 22.42 -20.29 -18.85
N THR A 746 23.73 -20.25 -19.18
CA THR A 746 24.80 -20.74 -18.32
C THR A 746 24.87 -19.85 -17.08
N GLU A 747 24.51 -20.41 -15.90
CA GLU A 747 24.50 -19.65 -14.64
C GLU A 747 25.90 -19.45 -14.04
N GLN A 748 26.84 -20.31 -14.35
CA GLN A 748 28.22 -20.22 -13.89
C GLN A 748 28.91 -18.99 -14.48
N ARG A 749 29.40 -18.08 -13.65
CA ARG A 749 30.10 -16.85 -14.05
C ARG A 749 31.61 -16.96 -13.93
N ILE A 750 32.07 -17.76 -12.97
CA ILE A 750 33.48 -17.96 -12.65
C ILE A 750 33.85 -19.40 -12.99
N PHE A 751 34.94 -19.60 -13.76
CA PHE A 751 35.33 -20.93 -14.24
C PHE A 751 36.83 -21.16 -14.15
N ASP A 752 37.26 -22.42 -14.06
CA ASP A 752 38.66 -22.79 -13.87
C ASP A 752 39.43 -22.86 -15.21
N GLN A 753 39.01 -23.72 -16.15
CA GLN A 753 39.76 -23.98 -17.40
C GLN A 753 39.01 -23.56 -18.64
N GLU A 754 37.78 -24.01 -18.80
CA GLU A 754 36.92 -23.69 -19.93
C GLU A 754 35.45 -23.70 -19.50
N LEU A 755 34.65 -22.90 -20.19
CA LEU A 755 33.21 -22.81 -19.96
C LEU A 755 32.48 -22.82 -21.32
N TYR A 756 31.37 -23.55 -21.38
CA TYR A 756 30.46 -23.53 -22.53
C TYR A 756 29.28 -22.62 -22.22
N LEU A 757 29.03 -21.68 -23.10
CA LEU A 757 27.95 -20.70 -22.97
C LEU A 757 26.78 -21.08 -23.86
N GLU A 758 25.67 -21.36 -23.27
CA GLU A 758 24.38 -21.52 -23.96
C GLU A 758 23.60 -20.22 -23.92
N MET A 759 23.05 -19.83 -25.06
CA MET A 759 22.30 -18.60 -25.23
C MET A 759 20.87 -18.89 -25.68
N GLY A 760 19.97 -17.95 -25.43
CA GLY A 760 18.57 -18.08 -25.81
C GLY A 760 17.84 -16.74 -25.85
N HIS A 761 16.59 -16.81 -26.21
CA HIS A 761 15.67 -15.67 -26.21
C HIS A 761 14.24 -16.14 -25.93
N VAL A 762 13.38 -15.24 -25.54
CA VAL A 762 11.94 -15.47 -25.44
C VAL A 762 11.34 -15.43 -26.84
N VAL A 763 10.40 -16.31 -27.14
CA VAL A 763 9.62 -16.31 -28.37
C VAL A 763 8.22 -15.76 -28.03
N LEU A 764 7.88 -14.61 -28.60
CA LEU A 764 6.59 -13.95 -28.36
C LEU A 764 5.48 -14.47 -29.25
N SER A 765 5.82 -14.81 -30.50
CA SER A 765 4.89 -15.40 -31.45
C SER A 765 5.57 -16.55 -32.22
N PRO A 766 4.87 -17.67 -32.45
CA PRO A 766 5.41 -18.79 -33.25
C PRO A 766 5.78 -18.43 -34.68
N THR A 767 5.23 -17.34 -35.21
CA THR A 767 5.47 -16.83 -36.54
C THR A 767 6.69 -15.89 -36.66
N ASP A 768 7.25 -15.49 -35.52
CA ASP A 768 8.41 -14.63 -35.50
C ASP A 768 9.66 -15.35 -35.96
N ASN A 769 10.45 -14.68 -36.80
CA ASN A 769 11.74 -15.15 -37.24
C ASN A 769 12.82 -14.29 -36.56
N TYR A 770 13.61 -14.93 -35.72
CA TYR A 770 14.66 -14.26 -34.96
C TYR A 770 16.05 -14.78 -35.36
N GLU A 771 17.05 -13.84 -35.36
CA GLU A 771 18.45 -14.18 -35.39
C GLU A 771 19.14 -13.71 -34.13
N LEU A 772 19.65 -14.64 -33.33
CA LEU A 772 20.46 -14.35 -32.15
C LEU A 772 21.93 -14.16 -32.57
N LYS A 773 22.48 -13.00 -32.26
CA LYS A 773 23.87 -12.63 -32.49
C LYS A 773 24.65 -12.48 -31.21
N TYR A 774 25.94 -12.80 -31.28
CA TYR A 774 26.88 -12.56 -30.20
C TYR A 774 28.22 -12.02 -30.72
N ARG A 775 28.93 -11.34 -29.84
CA ARG A 775 30.36 -11.01 -30.03
C ARG A 775 31.12 -11.19 -28.73
N LEU A 776 32.43 -11.42 -28.83
CA LEU A 776 33.34 -11.62 -27.71
C LEU A 776 34.34 -10.47 -27.67
N ASN A 777 34.54 -9.82 -26.48
CA ASN A 777 35.55 -8.81 -26.19
C ASN A 777 35.55 -7.68 -27.26
N ASN A 778 34.37 -7.16 -27.64
CA ASN A 778 34.19 -6.16 -28.70
C ASN A 778 34.67 -6.60 -30.12
N GLY A 779 34.82 -7.89 -30.36
CA GLY A 779 35.14 -8.45 -31.66
C GLY A 779 33.97 -8.39 -32.66
N PRO A 780 34.08 -9.10 -33.83
CA PRO A 780 33.00 -9.12 -34.80
C PRO A 780 31.75 -9.85 -34.31
N TRP A 781 30.57 -9.43 -34.79
CA TRP A 781 29.33 -10.10 -34.57
C TRP A 781 29.22 -11.44 -35.31
N ASN A 782 28.78 -12.46 -34.61
CA ASN A 782 28.57 -13.81 -35.13
C ASN A 782 27.12 -14.23 -34.89
N SER A 783 26.56 -15.08 -35.78
CA SER A 783 25.25 -15.69 -35.52
C SER A 783 25.41 -16.89 -34.58
N TYR A 784 24.56 -16.96 -33.56
CA TYR A 784 24.57 -18.05 -32.59
C TYR A 784 23.80 -19.27 -33.15
N THR A 785 24.46 -20.41 -33.22
CA THR A 785 23.88 -21.67 -33.73
C THR A 785 24.10 -22.85 -32.77
N GLN A 786 25.10 -22.77 -31.90
CA GLN A 786 25.46 -23.82 -30.94
C GLN A 786 26.23 -23.20 -29.76
N PRO A 787 26.33 -23.93 -28.62
CA PRO A 787 27.08 -23.45 -27.46
C PRO A 787 28.52 -23.05 -27.85
N ILE A 788 28.98 -21.93 -27.33
CA ILE A 788 30.32 -21.40 -27.58
C ILE A 788 31.25 -21.70 -26.38
N LYS A 789 32.49 -22.04 -26.69
CA LYS A 789 33.53 -22.32 -25.69
C LYS A 789 34.38 -21.09 -25.44
N ILE A 790 34.55 -20.70 -24.17
CA ILE A 790 35.50 -19.70 -23.71
C ILE A 790 36.57 -20.35 -22.81
N LYS A 791 37.81 -19.79 -22.84
CA LYS A 791 38.96 -20.29 -22.08
C LYS A 791 39.64 -19.21 -21.25
N GLU A 792 39.24 -17.98 -21.43
CA GLU A 792 39.80 -16.80 -20.76
C GLU A 792 38.69 -15.89 -20.30
N THR A 793 38.98 -14.96 -19.38
CA THR A 793 38.05 -13.92 -18.99
C THR A 793 37.51 -13.21 -20.23
N THR A 794 36.18 -13.26 -20.38
CA THR A 794 35.54 -12.88 -21.65
C THR A 794 34.29 -12.06 -21.38
N THR A 795 34.16 -10.91 -22.03
CA THR A 795 32.89 -10.18 -22.12
C THR A 795 32.12 -10.70 -23.33
N VAL A 796 30.88 -11.01 -23.15
CA VAL A 796 29.96 -11.51 -24.19
C VAL A 796 28.82 -10.54 -24.34
N ASP A 797 28.71 -9.92 -25.52
CA ASP A 797 27.58 -9.09 -25.92
C ASP A 797 26.60 -9.91 -26.76
N LEU A 798 25.30 -9.72 -26.51
CA LEU A 798 24.21 -10.37 -27.25
C LEU A 798 23.28 -9.32 -27.86
N GLN A 799 22.71 -9.64 -29.03
CA GLN A 799 21.63 -8.88 -29.66
C GLN A 799 20.68 -9.83 -30.38
N LEU A 800 19.39 -9.59 -30.30
CA LEU A 800 18.36 -10.32 -31.02
C LEU A 800 17.81 -9.46 -32.15
N LEU A 801 17.79 -10.00 -33.36
CA LEU A 801 17.27 -9.35 -34.55
C LEU A 801 15.97 -10.03 -34.96
N ARG A 802 14.87 -9.28 -35.06
CA ARG A 802 13.63 -9.76 -35.69
C ARG A 802 13.68 -9.50 -37.17
N LYS A 803 13.35 -10.53 -37.96
CA LYS A 803 13.40 -10.49 -39.41
C LYS A 803 12.01 -10.67 -40.02
N ASN A 804 11.75 -9.96 -41.10
CA ASN A 804 10.64 -10.17 -41.99
C ASN A 804 11.13 -10.45 -43.44
N ALA A 805 10.22 -10.58 -44.41
CA ALA A 805 10.57 -10.86 -45.81
C ALA A 805 11.44 -9.76 -46.45
N ALA A 806 11.42 -8.54 -45.91
CA ALA A 806 12.22 -7.40 -46.37
C ALA A 806 13.61 -7.27 -45.70
N GLY A 807 13.90 -8.09 -44.69
CA GLY A 807 15.14 -8.03 -43.91
C GLY A 807 14.92 -7.85 -42.41
N ILE A 808 15.83 -7.14 -41.72
CA ILE A 808 15.71 -6.82 -40.28
C ILE A 808 14.61 -5.78 -40.14
N SER A 809 13.59 -6.08 -39.31
CA SER A 809 12.46 -5.19 -39.03
C SER A 809 12.57 -4.49 -37.66
N ALA A 810 13.23 -5.13 -36.70
CA ALA A 810 13.47 -4.58 -35.36
C ALA A 810 14.63 -5.32 -34.67
N GLU A 811 15.17 -4.70 -33.62
CA GLU A 811 16.28 -5.26 -32.84
C GLU A 811 16.13 -4.97 -31.36
N SER A 812 16.68 -5.89 -30.54
CA SER A 812 16.76 -5.69 -29.07
C SER A 812 17.87 -4.70 -28.72
N ALA A 813 17.86 -4.22 -27.47
CA ALA A 813 19.06 -3.64 -26.89
C ALA A 813 20.24 -4.66 -26.96
N ILE A 814 21.46 -4.13 -26.95
CA ILE A 814 22.67 -4.94 -26.75
C ILE A 814 22.83 -5.16 -25.27
N VAL A 815 22.87 -6.43 -24.84
CA VAL A 815 23.04 -6.82 -23.45
C VAL A 815 24.34 -7.59 -23.25
N SER A 816 25.03 -7.36 -22.13
CA SER A 816 26.39 -7.85 -21.93
C SER A 816 26.51 -8.63 -20.63
N SER A 817 27.42 -9.61 -20.59
CA SER A 817 27.90 -10.26 -19.36
C SER A 817 29.38 -10.60 -19.45
N GLN A 818 30.04 -10.52 -18.30
CA GLN A 818 31.42 -10.90 -18.16
C GLN A 818 31.56 -12.25 -17.45
N PHE A 819 32.37 -13.15 -18.02
CA PHE A 819 32.74 -14.44 -17.46
C PHE A 819 34.21 -14.41 -17.07
N ILE A 820 34.51 -14.82 -15.85
CA ILE A 820 35.85 -14.64 -15.26
C ILE A 820 36.52 -16.00 -15.12
N ARG A 821 37.71 -16.15 -15.73
CA ARG A 821 38.56 -17.29 -15.46
C ARG A 821 39.26 -17.11 -14.13
N LYS A 822 39.13 -18.09 -13.23
CA LYS A 822 39.74 -18.07 -11.94
C LYS A 822 41.27 -18.02 -12.04
N ASN A 823 41.94 -17.28 -11.22
CA ASN A 823 43.37 -17.32 -11.12
C ASN A 823 43.80 -18.65 -10.45
N PRO A 824 44.47 -19.59 -11.15
CA PRO A 824 44.79 -20.89 -10.60
C PRO A 824 45.84 -20.83 -9.47
N ASN A 825 46.51 -19.70 -9.31
CA ASN A 825 47.56 -19.49 -8.32
C ASN A 825 47.04 -18.94 -6.98
N VAL A 826 45.73 -18.70 -6.86
CA VAL A 826 45.13 -18.16 -5.64
C VAL A 826 44.08 -19.14 -5.13
N SER A 827 44.15 -19.47 -3.84
CA SER A 827 43.16 -20.26 -3.13
C SER A 827 42.72 -19.52 -1.86
N LEU A 828 41.49 -19.72 -1.48
CA LEU A 828 40.89 -19.12 -0.29
C LEU A 828 40.38 -20.23 0.64
N VAL A 829 40.65 -20.09 1.93
CA VAL A 829 40.05 -20.89 3.00
C VAL A 829 39.34 -19.90 3.91
N LEU A 830 38.05 -20.10 4.10
CA LEU A 830 37.23 -19.29 4.99
C LEU A 830 37.21 -19.95 6.38
N ASP A 831 37.59 -19.21 7.42
CA ASP A 831 37.51 -19.69 8.80
C ASP A 831 36.06 -19.68 9.33
N THR A 832 35.21 -18.81 8.80
CA THR A 832 33.78 -18.69 9.16
C THR A 832 32.93 -18.64 7.91
N LYS A 833 31.71 -19.13 8.03
CA LYS A 833 30.75 -19.08 6.93
C LYS A 833 30.19 -17.63 6.80
N TYR A 834 30.06 -17.17 5.58
CA TYR A 834 29.38 -15.90 5.26
C TYR A 834 27.86 -15.99 5.52
N SER A 835 27.24 -14.83 5.69
CA SER A 835 25.78 -14.72 5.82
C SER A 835 25.07 -15.16 4.54
N ASN A 836 23.97 -15.88 4.68
CA ASN A 836 23.15 -16.26 3.53
C ASN A 836 22.61 -15.06 2.75
N GLN A 837 22.34 -13.93 3.44
CA GLN A 837 21.87 -12.69 2.82
C GLN A 837 22.95 -12.02 1.96
N TYR A 838 24.22 -12.19 2.32
CA TYR A 838 25.36 -11.52 1.69
C TYR A 838 26.38 -12.58 1.27
N ALA A 839 25.99 -13.45 0.37
CA ALA A 839 26.81 -14.56 -0.09
C ALA A 839 27.75 -14.19 -1.25
N ALA A 840 27.48 -13.09 -1.97
CA ALA A 840 28.16 -12.74 -3.22
C ALA A 840 28.25 -13.94 -4.18
N SER A 841 29.43 -14.27 -4.70
CA SER A 841 29.67 -15.44 -5.55
C SER A 841 29.94 -16.75 -4.74
N GLY A 842 29.69 -16.75 -3.42
CA GLY A 842 29.93 -17.89 -2.55
C GLY A 842 31.37 -17.98 -2.02
N GLU A 843 31.88 -19.19 -1.80
CA GLU A 843 33.13 -19.42 -1.12
C GLU A 843 34.35 -18.73 -1.74
N ASN A 844 34.30 -18.39 -3.00
CA ASN A 844 35.41 -17.73 -3.69
C ASN A 844 35.22 -16.23 -3.90
N ALA A 845 34.21 -15.60 -3.30
CA ALA A 845 33.84 -14.21 -3.55
C ALA A 845 35.03 -13.22 -3.36
N LEU A 846 35.90 -13.46 -2.40
CA LEU A 846 37.02 -12.56 -2.13
C LEU A 846 38.19 -12.70 -3.13
N ILE A 847 38.15 -13.68 -4.03
CA ILE A 847 39.21 -13.96 -5.00
C ILE A 847 38.70 -14.17 -6.43
N ASP A 848 37.44 -13.87 -6.66
CA ASP A 848 36.77 -14.10 -7.96
C ASP A 848 37.05 -13.01 -8.99
N GLY A 849 37.68 -11.90 -8.58
CA GLY A 849 37.95 -10.76 -9.43
C GLY A 849 36.76 -9.80 -9.64
N LEU A 850 35.67 -10.00 -8.88
CA LEU A 850 34.52 -9.12 -8.88
C LEU A 850 34.63 -8.14 -7.71
N PHE A 851 34.12 -6.93 -7.91
CA PHE A 851 34.09 -5.90 -6.90
C PHE A 851 32.65 -5.43 -6.74
N GLY A 852 32.18 -5.33 -5.49
CA GLY A 852 30.89 -4.76 -5.18
C GLY A 852 30.82 -3.28 -5.53
N GLY A 853 29.66 -2.82 -5.97
CA GLY A 853 29.35 -1.40 -6.19
C GLY A 853 29.13 -0.67 -4.86
N ASN A 854 28.55 0.53 -4.92
CA ASN A 854 28.20 1.31 -3.73
C ASN A 854 26.98 0.77 -2.99
N GLU A 855 26.17 -0.01 -3.66
CA GLU A 855 24.92 -0.59 -3.13
C GLU A 855 25.13 -2.07 -2.78
N PHE A 856 25.14 -2.38 -1.49
CA PHE A 856 25.42 -3.73 -0.99
C PHE A 856 24.34 -4.77 -1.33
N ARG A 857 23.09 -4.30 -1.62
CA ARG A 857 21.95 -5.17 -1.96
C ARG A 857 21.99 -5.70 -3.40
N THR A 858 22.93 -5.27 -4.24
CA THR A 858 23.09 -5.77 -5.63
C THR A 858 23.66 -7.18 -5.72
N GLY A 859 24.00 -7.81 -4.59
CA GLY A 859 24.43 -9.20 -4.52
C GLY A 859 25.90 -9.45 -4.79
N ASP A 860 26.74 -8.42 -4.88
CA ASP A 860 28.20 -8.52 -5.09
C ASP A 860 29.00 -8.36 -3.78
N TRP A 861 28.33 -8.18 -2.64
CA TRP A 861 28.95 -8.05 -1.33
C TRP A 861 28.89 -9.35 -0.52
N GLN A 862 29.99 -9.72 0.11
CA GLN A 862 30.04 -10.82 1.04
C GLN A 862 30.08 -10.29 2.48
N GLY A 863 29.11 -10.69 3.30
CA GLY A 863 28.98 -10.27 4.69
C GLY A 863 29.18 -11.40 5.67
N TYR A 864 29.73 -11.11 6.83
CA TYR A 864 29.96 -12.04 7.94
C TYR A 864 29.30 -11.50 9.21
N TYR A 865 28.78 -12.39 10.03
CA TYR A 865 28.33 -12.04 11.38
C TYR A 865 29.57 -11.80 12.27
N GLY A 866 29.62 -10.61 12.93
CA GLY A 866 30.68 -10.23 13.86
C GLY A 866 30.59 -10.93 15.21
#